data_dcb7a2fce887e13fbf9afe0e3269c720
#
_entry.id   dcb7a2fce887e13fbf9afe0e3269c720
#
_cell.length_a   1.000
_cell.length_b   1.000
_cell.length_c   1.000
_cell.angle_alpha   90.00
_cell.angle_beta   90.00
_cell.angle_gamma   90.00
#
_symmetry.space_group_name_H-M   'P 1'
#
loop_
_entity.id
_entity.type
_entity.pdbx_description
1 polymer ?
#
loop_
_entity_poly.entity_id
_entity_poly.type
_entity_poly.pdbx_seq_one_letter_code
_entity_poly.pdbx_strand_id
1 'polypeptide(L)'
;MAKKSAATPDKAPKETPLMKQYNEIKNKYPDACLLFRVGDFYETFGEDAVRASQILGITLTKRGAGSETETALAGFPHHSINTYLPKLVKAGLRVAICDQLEDPKMTKTIVKRGVTELVTPGVSMNDEVLQSKSNNFLASVHFGKKSVGVSFLDVSTGEFLVAQGNEEYIDKLLQNFRPSEILIPKQFKNQFHSIFGDDFHTFFLEDWVYKEDYALESLTKHFQTNSLKGFGVEELTEGLIASGAILYYLSETQHNKIQHITNIQRIAEDAYVWMDKFTIRNLELYHSYNPNAVTLLDVIDKTLSPMGARLLKRWLALPLKDIAKIRSRHEVISYLKTNPEVLQQIQYQIKQISDLERLISKVATGKISPREVNFLKDSLDAIIPIKTLALGSDNEALRVIGDSLHACELLREKIKTTIQEDAPVSVNKGNAIAVGVHSELDELRAISSTGKGYLEELEQRESAKTGIPSLKVSFNNVFGYYIEVRNTHKDKVPEEWIRKQTLVNAERYITEELKEYESKILGAEEKIHQLETQLFEQLVNWIATYIKHVQLNANLIAQLDCLTSFTQLAIDNKYVCPDLDERFDLEIKEGRHPVIEKQLPVGVPYISNDVYLDRETQQIIMITGPNMSGKSAILRQTALIVLMAQMGSFVPAESVRMGVVDKIFTRVGASDNISMGESTFMVEMNETASILNNISERSLVLLDEIGRGTSTYDGISIAWAISEYLHEHPNKPKTLFATHYHELNEMEVTFDRIQNFNVSVKELKDTVLFIRKLVKGGSAHSFGIHVAKMAGMPQIVIQKAQKLLKQLEKRHSSEELSGIKSANDELQLSFFNLDDPLLEEIKEEIVNIDINTLTPVEALMKLNEIKRMLVKK
;
A
#
# COMPACT_ATOMS: atom_id res chain seq x y z
N MET A 1 56.06 -10.27 57.55
CA MET A 1 55.57 -11.35 56.66
C MET A 1 54.03 -11.37 56.67
N ALA A 2 53.40 -10.75 55.71
CA ALA A 2 51.95 -10.75 55.60
C ALA A 2 51.58 -11.74 54.44
N LYS A 3 50.81 -12.76 54.75
CA LYS A 3 50.29 -13.75 53.81
C LYS A 3 49.25 -13.10 52.92
N LYS A 4 49.52 -12.97 51.64
CA LYS A 4 48.52 -12.72 50.61
C LYS A 4 47.52 -13.91 50.56
N SER A 5 46.25 -13.67 50.88
CA SER A 5 45.18 -14.61 50.59
C SER A 5 44.89 -14.60 49.08
N ALA A 6 44.98 -15.76 48.47
CA ALA A 6 44.59 -15.96 47.08
C ALA A 6 43.07 -15.79 46.92
N ALA A 7 42.67 -14.83 46.10
CA ALA A 7 41.26 -14.67 45.68
C ALA A 7 40.87 -15.94 44.86
N THR A 8 39.83 -16.60 45.34
CA THR A 8 39.12 -17.64 44.59
C THR A 8 38.48 -17.01 43.33
N PRO A 9 38.55 -17.65 42.16
CA PRO A 9 37.90 -17.12 40.98
C PRO A 9 36.36 -17.16 41.19
N ASP A 10 35.73 -16.01 40.97
CA ASP A 10 34.28 -15.82 40.97
C ASP A 10 33.65 -16.88 40.09
N LYS A 11 32.84 -17.75 40.67
CA LYS A 11 31.99 -18.65 39.94
C LYS A 11 30.90 -17.83 39.28
N ALA A 12 30.92 -17.74 37.95
CA ALA A 12 29.84 -17.18 37.17
C ALA A 12 28.47 -17.68 37.68
N PRO A 13 27.47 -16.81 37.85
CA PRO A 13 26.17 -17.19 38.39
C PRO A 13 25.56 -18.32 37.56
N LYS A 14 25.14 -19.41 38.22
CA LYS A 14 24.55 -20.58 37.56
C LYS A 14 23.24 -20.23 36.93
N GLU A 15 23.25 -20.07 35.63
CA GLU A 15 22.10 -19.85 34.77
C GLU A 15 21.06 -20.97 34.97
N THR A 16 19.79 -20.66 35.14
CA THR A 16 18.73 -21.65 35.23
C THR A 16 18.60 -22.39 33.92
N PRO A 17 18.28 -23.70 33.92
CA PRO A 17 18.16 -24.49 32.66
C PRO A 17 17.17 -23.90 31.69
N LEU A 18 16.12 -23.20 32.14
CA LEU A 18 15.15 -22.49 31.29
C LEU A 18 15.78 -21.26 30.61
N MET A 19 16.56 -20.45 31.36
CA MET A 19 17.24 -19.30 30.79
C MET A 19 18.35 -19.72 29.83
N LYS A 20 19.02 -20.83 30.08
CA LYS A 20 19.98 -21.41 29.16
C LYS A 20 19.33 -21.76 27.82
N GLN A 21 18.17 -22.41 27.84
CA GLN A 21 17.39 -22.70 26.62
C GLN A 21 16.92 -21.44 25.90
N TYR A 22 16.47 -20.42 26.66
CA TYR A 22 16.11 -19.12 26.11
C TYR A 22 17.28 -18.47 25.40
N ASN A 23 18.44 -18.38 26.05
CA ASN A 23 19.63 -17.72 25.51
C ASN A 23 20.20 -18.48 24.30
N GLU A 24 20.17 -19.80 24.30
CA GLU A 24 20.54 -20.61 23.14
C GLU A 24 19.67 -20.34 21.91
N ILE A 25 18.36 -20.14 22.11
CA ILE A 25 17.42 -19.80 21.04
C ILE A 25 17.58 -18.34 20.64
N LYS A 26 17.69 -17.39 21.60
CA LYS A 26 17.88 -15.97 21.33
C LYS A 26 19.15 -15.70 20.52
N ASN A 27 20.22 -16.41 20.80
CA ASN A 27 21.48 -16.30 20.05
C ASN A 27 21.36 -16.73 18.56
N LYS A 28 20.38 -17.59 18.24
CA LYS A 28 20.07 -17.95 16.84
C LYS A 28 19.24 -16.88 16.13
N TYR A 29 18.47 -16.11 16.88
CA TYR A 29 17.58 -15.05 16.37
C TYR A 29 17.83 -13.73 17.10
N PRO A 30 19.04 -13.15 17.01
CA PRO A 30 19.44 -11.99 17.82
C PRO A 30 18.56 -10.76 17.54
N ASP A 31 18.13 -10.59 16.31
CA ASP A 31 17.36 -9.43 15.85
C ASP A 31 15.83 -9.57 16.07
N ALA A 32 15.36 -10.74 16.51
CA ALA A 32 13.93 -10.98 16.72
C ALA A 32 13.56 -10.86 18.20
N CYS A 33 12.42 -10.27 18.48
CA CYS A 33 11.77 -10.30 19.79
C CYS A 33 11.29 -11.75 20.04
N LEU A 34 11.89 -12.44 21.04
CA LEU A 34 11.59 -13.83 21.31
C LEU A 34 10.41 -13.96 22.28
N LEU A 35 9.27 -14.45 21.78
CA LEU A 35 8.12 -14.86 22.59
C LEU A 35 8.30 -16.33 22.99
N PHE A 36 8.72 -16.54 24.23
CA PHE A 36 9.11 -17.84 24.73
C PHE A 36 8.02 -18.46 25.61
N ARG A 37 7.48 -19.61 25.22
CA ARG A 37 6.38 -20.28 25.91
C ARG A 37 6.80 -20.82 27.27
N VAL A 38 6.23 -20.30 28.36
CA VAL A 38 6.43 -20.76 29.72
C VAL A 38 5.08 -21.07 30.36
N GLY A 39 4.71 -22.35 30.40
CA GLY A 39 3.38 -22.75 30.82
C GLY A 39 2.28 -22.11 29.96
N ASP A 40 1.39 -21.35 30.57
CA ASP A 40 0.26 -20.70 29.90
C ASP A 40 0.59 -19.28 29.38
N PHE A 41 1.86 -18.84 29.46
CA PHE A 41 2.28 -17.53 29.04
C PHE A 41 3.31 -17.58 27.90
N TYR A 42 3.31 -16.57 27.05
CA TYR A 42 4.48 -16.15 26.32
C TYR A 42 5.22 -15.10 27.12
N GLU A 43 6.47 -15.40 27.46
CA GLU A 43 7.36 -14.51 28.21
C GLU A 43 8.49 -14.03 27.30
N THR A 44 8.92 -12.82 27.49
CA THR A 44 10.11 -12.24 26.84
C THR A 44 10.99 -11.60 27.89
N PHE A 45 12.33 -11.62 27.67
CA PHE A 45 13.30 -11.23 28.68
C PHE A 45 14.25 -10.15 28.18
N GLY A 46 14.91 -9.45 29.11
CA GLY A 46 15.94 -8.45 28.83
C GLY A 46 15.44 -7.26 28.01
N GLU A 47 16.17 -6.88 26.97
CA GLU A 47 15.81 -5.76 26.09
C GLU A 47 14.50 -5.98 25.34
N ASP A 48 14.25 -7.23 24.94
CA ASP A 48 12.98 -7.61 24.27
C ASP A 48 11.78 -7.33 25.18
N ALA A 49 11.92 -7.60 26.49
CA ALA A 49 10.87 -7.32 27.46
C ALA A 49 10.56 -5.83 27.58
N VAL A 50 11.60 -5.00 27.58
CA VAL A 50 11.44 -3.53 27.64
C VAL A 50 10.72 -3.01 26.41
N ARG A 51 11.16 -3.42 25.20
CA ARG A 51 10.53 -3.03 23.93
C ARG A 51 9.08 -3.53 23.84
N ALA A 52 8.87 -4.81 24.15
CA ALA A 52 7.53 -5.39 24.09
C ALA A 52 6.58 -4.72 25.09
N SER A 53 7.02 -4.44 26.32
CA SER A 53 6.21 -3.74 27.33
C SER A 53 5.76 -2.36 26.85
N GLN A 54 6.66 -1.58 26.23
CA GLN A 54 6.36 -0.24 25.70
C GLN A 54 5.33 -0.30 24.55
N ILE A 55 5.53 -1.22 23.59
CA ILE A 55 4.64 -1.33 22.42
C ILE A 55 3.27 -1.90 22.78
N LEU A 56 3.25 -2.90 23.66
CA LEU A 56 2.02 -3.60 24.03
C LEU A 56 1.22 -2.90 25.14
N GLY A 57 1.85 -2.00 25.90
CA GLY A 57 1.25 -1.38 27.07
C GLY A 57 1.03 -2.38 28.23
N ILE A 58 1.88 -3.43 28.33
CA ILE A 58 1.83 -4.44 29.41
C ILE A 58 2.87 -4.15 30.49
N THR A 59 2.64 -4.69 31.68
CA THR A 59 3.51 -4.44 32.83
C THR A 59 4.89 -5.06 32.64
N LEU A 60 5.93 -4.26 32.78
CA LEU A 60 7.31 -4.72 32.88
C LEU A 60 7.59 -5.18 34.31
N THR A 61 7.99 -6.43 34.46
CA THR A 61 8.33 -7.05 35.75
C THR A 61 9.78 -7.52 35.75
N LYS A 62 10.23 -8.15 36.80
CA LYS A 62 11.56 -8.68 36.94
C LYS A 62 11.52 -10.15 37.35
N ARG A 63 12.26 -11.00 36.66
CA ARG A 63 12.49 -12.38 37.08
C ARG A 63 13.72 -12.44 37.97
N GLY A 64 13.62 -13.18 39.09
CA GLY A 64 14.72 -13.29 40.05
C GLY A 64 15.00 -12.00 40.82
N ALA A 65 13.97 -11.24 41.17
CA ALA A 65 14.10 -9.98 41.90
C ALA A 65 14.95 -10.16 43.18
N GLY A 66 16.04 -9.36 43.29
CA GLY A 66 16.98 -9.44 44.42
C GLY A 66 18.08 -10.50 44.28
N SER A 67 18.19 -11.20 43.14
CA SER A 67 19.31 -12.12 42.86
C SER A 67 20.31 -11.51 41.87
N GLU A 68 21.54 -12.02 41.83
CA GLU A 68 22.55 -11.63 40.84
C GLU A 68 22.15 -11.89 39.37
N THR A 69 21.06 -12.64 39.14
CA THR A 69 20.52 -13.01 37.83
C THR A 69 19.21 -12.29 37.52
N GLU A 70 18.96 -11.12 38.11
CA GLU A 70 17.77 -10.31 37.88
C GLU A 70 17.67 -9.87 36.43
N THR A 71 16.59 -10.21 35.74
CA THR A 71 16.37 -9.90 34.32
C THR A 71 14.96 -9.30 34.14
N ALA A 72 14.84 -8.27 33.30
CA ALA A 72 13.55 -7.71 32.89
C ALA A 72 12.66 -8.79 32.26
N LEU A 73 11.39 -8.80 32.56
CA LEU A 73 10.39 -9.76 32.10
C LEU A 73 9.11 -9.02 31.71
N ALA A 74 8.59 -9.33 30.56
CA ALA A 74 7.22 -8.99 30.16
C ALA A 74 6.56 -10.24 29.57
N GLY A 75 5.26 -10.36 29.70
CA GLY A 75 4.56 -11.53 29.14
C GLY A 75 3.06 -11.37 29.15
N PHE A 76 2.40 -12.23 28.39
CA PHE A 76 0.96 -12.28 28.25
C PHE A 76 0.48 -13.73 28.09
N PRO A 77 -0.81 -14.03 28.40
CA PRO A 77 -1.35 -15.37 28.23
C PRO A 77 -1.24 -15.86 26.78
N HIS A 78 -0.81 -17.12 26.58
CA HIS A 78 -0.55 -17.65 25.25
C HIS A 78 -1.76 -17.59 24.30
N HIS A 79 -2.97 -17.79 24.83
CA HIS A 79 -4.21 -17.72 24.05
C HIS A 79 -4.51 -16.31 23.52
N SER A 80 -3.83 -15.29 24.04
CA SER A 80 -3.96 -13.89 23.60
C SER A 80 -2.94 -13.49 22.54
N ILE A 81 -2.17 -14.42 21.97
CA ILE A 81 -1.15 -14.12 20.96
C ILE A 81 -1.71 -13.36 19.79
N ASN A 82 -2.91 -13.68 19.31
CA ASN A 82 -3.56 -12.99 18.19
C ASN A 82 -3.89 -11.52 18.49
N THR A 83 -3.94 -11.10 19.76
CA THR A 83 -4.14 -9.70 20.15
C THR A 83 -2.83 -8.93 20.25
N TYR A 84 -1.75 -9.57 20.69
CA TYR A 84 -0.49 -8.91 21.00
C TYR A 84 0.55 -8.98 19.88
N LEU A 85 0.64 -10.11 19.18
CA LEU A 85 1.56 -10.30 18.06
C LEU A 85 1.38 -9.24 16.96
N PRO A 86 0.13 -8.91 16.52
CA PRO A 86 -0.07 -7.87 15.51
C PRO A 86 0.50 -6.51 15.89
N LYS A 87 0.47 -6.13 17.15
CA LYS A 87 0.99 -4.84 17.62
C LYS A 87 2.52 -4.78 17.52
N LEU A 88 3.21 -5.88 17.85
CA LEU A 88 4.67 -5.97 17.74
C LEU A 88 5.11 -5.91 16.27
N VAL A 89 4.44 -6.68 15.39
CA VAL A 89 4.76 -6.75 13.97
C VAL A 89 4.46 -5.41 13.27
N LYS A 90 3.32 -4.74 13.57
CA LYS A 90 2.98 -3.41 13.06
C LYS A 90 3.97 -2.33 13.53
N ALA A 91 4.62 -2.52 14.66
CA ALA A 91 5.70 -1.65 15.13
C ALA A 91 7.06 -1.93 14.44
N GLY A 92 7.08 -2.80 13.43
CA GLY A 92 8.29 -3.15 12.65
C GLY A 92 9.18 -4.21 13.31
N LEU A 93 8.74 -4.87 14.37
CA LEU A 93 9.53 -5.91 15.02
C LEU A 93 9.40 -7.26 14.29
N ARG A 94 10.52 -7.98 14.19
CA ARG A 94 10.56 -9.40 13.89
C ARG A 94 10.28 -10.16 15.18
N VAL A 95 9.37 -11.11 15.16
CA VAL A 95 8.92 -11.83 16.35
C VAL A 95 9.09 -13.32 16.18
N ALA A 96 9.96 -13.94 16.99
CA ALA A 96 10.16 -15.39 17.02
C ALA A 96 9.20 -16.02 18.02
N ILE A 97 8.28 -16.85 17.55
CA ILE A 97 7.33 -17.60 18.38
C ILE A 97 8.01 -18.93 18.74
N CYS A 98 8.25 -19.14 20.04
CA CYS A 98 8.92 -20.32 20.56
C CYS A 98 7.95 -21.13 21.42
N ASP A 99 7.52 -22.27 20.90
CA ASP A 99 6.57 -23.17 21.56
C ASP A 99 7.22 -24.40 22.14
N GLN A 100 6.45 -25.11 22.98
CA GLN A 100 6.82 -26.40 23.53
C GLN A 100 6.67 -27.48 22.45
N LEU A 101 7.76 -28.21 22.16
CA LEU A 101 7.78 -29.26 21.14
C LEU A 101 7.40 -30.65 21.71
N GLU A 102 7.23 -30.75 23.03
CA GLU A 102 6.92 -31.96 23.76
C GLU A 102 5.75 -31.71 24.73
N ASP A 103 4.96 -32.76 25.00
CA ASP A 103 3.89 -32.66 25.99
C ASP A 103 4.50 -32.57 27.41
N PRO A 104 4.19 -31.49 28.17
CA PRO A 104 4.67 -31.35 29.54
C PRO A 104 4.32 -32.52 30.46
N LYS A 105 3.18 -33.22 30.20
CA LYS A 105 2.71 -34.35 30.99
C LYS A 105 3.55 -35.62 30.80
N MET A 106 4.23 -35.72 29.67
CA MET A 106 5.04 -36.89 29.29
C MET A 106 6.53 -36.71 29.60
N THR A 107 6.96 -35.49 29.96
CA THR A 107 8.39 -35.14 30.11
C THR A 107 8.76 -35.02 31.59
N LYS A 108 9.79 -35.82 32.05
CA LYS A 108 10.33 -35.75 33.42
C LYS A 108 11.38 -34.65 33.62
N THR A 109 11.82 -34.00 32.55
CA THR A 109 12.85 -32.96 32.53
C THR A 109 12.24 -31.66 32.05
N ILE A 110 13.05 -30.62 31.74
CA ILE A 110 12.58 -29.41 31.14
C ILE A 110 12.06 -29.69 29.73
N VAL A 111 10.83 -29.29 29.45
CA VAL A 111 10.21 -29.40 28.14
C VAL A 111 11.05 -28.73 27.08
N LYS A 112 11.35 -29.45 26.01
CA LYS A 112 12.08 -28.92 24.86
C LYS A 112 11.23 -27.90 24.13
N ARG A 113 11.84 -26.75 23.78
CA ARG A 113 11.20 -25.67 23.04
C ARG A 113 11.97 -25.38 21.76
N GLY A 114 11.26 -24.85 20.78
CA GLY A 114 11.87 -24.42 19.51
C GLY A 114 11.04 -23.32 18.86
N VAL A 115 11.66 -22.56 17.98
CA VAL A 115 10.97 -21.57 17.16
C VAL A 115 10.11 -22.30 16.14
N THR A 116 8.81 -22.11 16.23
CA THR A 116 7.81 -22.71 15.34
C THR A 116 7.49 -21.78 14.18
N GLU A 117 7.64 -20.46 14.38
CA GLU A 117 7.38 -19.45 13.36
C GLU A 117 8.18 -18.18 13.69
N LEU A 118 8.77 -17.55 12.66
CA LEU A 118 9.34 -16.21 12.75
C LEU A 118 8.46 -15.26 11.94
N VAL A 119 7.67 -14.45 12.63
CA VAL A 119 6.77 -13.48 12.01
C VAL A 119 7.47 -12.15 11.84
N THR A 120 7.47 -11.65 10.62
CA THR A 120 8.05 -10.35 10.26
C THR A 120 7.01 -9.49 9.53
N PRO A 121 7.23 -8.18 9.37
CA PRO A 121 6.29 -7.33 8.64
C PRO A 121 5.95 -7.86 7.24
N GLY A 122 6.93 -8.41 6.51
CA GLY A 122 6.78 -8.90 5.13
C GLY A 122 6.19 -10.30 5.00
N VAL A 123 6.26 -11.16 6.04
CA VAL A 123 5.82 -12.58 5.96
C VAL A 123 4.68 -12.92 6.92
N SER A 124 3.89 -11.94 7.31
CA SER A 124 2.73 -12.19 8.16
C SER A 124 1.55 -12.78 7.37
N MET A 125 0.93 -13.84 7.92
CA MET A 125 -0.34 -14.41 7.42
C MET A 125 -1.50 -14.18 8.41
N ASN A 126 -1.28 -13.41 9.46
CA ASN A 126 -2.29 -13.14 10.48
C ASN A 126 -3.23 -12.03 10.01
N ASP A 127 -4.53 -12.31 9.92
CA ASP A 127 -5.56 -11.37 9.45
C ASP A 127 -5.62 -10.06 10.29
N GLU A 128 -5.24 -10.09 11.55
CA GLU A 128 -5.17 -8.91 12.41
C GLU A 128 -3.98 -7.98 12.08
N VAL A 129 -2.94 -8.54 11.45
CA VAL A 129 -1.80 -7.76 10.92
C VAL A 129 -2.14 -7.19 9.57
N LEU A 130 -2.75 -8.00 8.71
CA LEU A 130 -3.01 -7.71 7.30
C LEU A 130 -4.19 -6.74 7.14
N GLN A 131 -4.04 -5.80 6.22
CA GLN A 131 -5.16 -5.02 5.73
C GLN A 131 -5.88 -5.81 4.63
N SER A 132 -7.20 -5.93 4.71
CA SER A 132 -7.98 -6.75 3.77
C SER A 132 -7.86 -6.26 2.32
N LYS A 133 -7.91 -4.94 2.12
CA LYS A 133 -7.87 -4.27 0.80
C LYS A 133 -6.47 -3.93 0.29
N SER A 134 -5.40 -4.45 0.92
CA SER A 134 -4.02 -4.17 0.51
C SER A 134 -3.18 -5.43 0.54
N ASN A 135 -2.24 -5.53 -0.41
CA ASN A 135 -1.20 -6.54 -0.38
C ASN A 135 -0.20 -6.26 0.75
N ASN A 136 0.44 -7.33 1.22
CA ASN A 136 1.53 -7.26 2.18
C ASN A 136 2.81 -7.80 1.53
N PHE A 137 3.48 -6.96 0.75
CA PHE A 137 4.64 -7.41 0.00
C PHE A 137 5.91 -7.50 0.86
N LEU A 138 6.56 -8.65 0.78
CA LEU A 138 7.98 -8.81 1.02
C LEU A 138 8.69 -8.55 -0.29
N ALA A 139 9.67 -7.67 -0.32
CA ALA A 139 10.49 -7.44 -1.50
C ALA A 139 11.93 -7.91 -1.30
N SER A 140 12.63 -8.14 -2.40
CA SER A 140 14.09 -8.32 -2.40
C SER A 140 14.69 -7.53 -3.56
N VAL A 141 15.84 -6.90 -3.31
CA VAL A 141 16.56 -6.10 -4.32
C VAL A 141 17.97 -6.64 -4.48
N HIS A 142 18.40 -6.80 -5.74
CA HIS A 142 19.76 -7.18 -6.09
C HIS A 142 20.36 -6.22 -7.12
N PHE A 143 21.59 -5.75 -6.85
CA PHE A 143 22.31 -4.84 -7.71
C PHE A 143 23.27 -5.61 -8.61
N GLY A 144 23.00 -5.63 -9.90
CA GLY A 144 23.90 -6.18 -10.91
C GLY A 144 24.84 -5.11 -11.48
N LYS A 145 25.66 -5.50 -12.45
CA LYS A 145 26.62 -4.57 -13.09
C LYS A 145 25.96 -3.52 -13.98
N LYS A 146 24.82 -3.82 -14.60
CA LYS A 146 24.15 -2.96 -15.58
C LYS A 146 22.69 -2.66 -15.23
N SER A 147 22.12 -3.42 -14.37
CA SER A 147 20.70 -3.32 -14.01
C SER A 147 20.48 -3.76 -12.55
N VAL A 148 19.37 -3.36 -11.99
CA VAL A 148 18.90 -3.77 -10.66
C VAL A 148 17.72 -4.68 -10.86
N GLY A 149 17.68 -5.79 -10.11
CA GLY A 149 16.55 -6.70 -10.05
C GLY A 149 15.74 -6.49 -8.79
N VAL A 150 14.42 -6.59 -8.90
CA VAL A 150 13.52 -6.57 -7.75
C VAL A 150 12.48 -7.68 -7.88
N SER A 151 12.13 -8.25 -6.74
CA SER A 151 11.05 -9.20 -6.66
C SER A 151 10.15 -8.86 -5.48
N PHE A 152 8.83 -9.07 -5.65
CA PHE A 152 7.79 -8.81 -4.65
C PHE A 152 6.98 -10.09 -4.44
N LEU A 153 6.78 -10.48 -3.19
CA LEU A 153 5.94 -11.61 -2.83
C LEU A 153 4.95 -11.21 -1.73
N ASP A 154 3.67 -11.42 -1.98
CA ASP A 154 2.66 -11.42 -0.92
C ASP A 154 2.40 -12.88 -0.50
N VAL A 155 2.94 -13.27 0.64
CA VAL A 155 2.80 -14.64 1.17
C VAL A 155 1.35 -14.98 1.48
N SER A 156 0.53 -13.97 1.83
CA SER A 156 -0.87 -14.19 2.19
C SER A 156 -1.78 -14.50 1.00
N THR A 157 -1.38 -14.11 -0.21
CA THR A 157 -2.14 -14.33 -1.46
C THR A 157 -1.45 -15.28 -2.44
N GLY A 158 -0.13 -15.42 -2.32
CA GLY A 158 0.71 -16.18 -3.25
C GLY A 158 1.10 -15.38 -4.50
N GLU A 159 0.84 -14.07 -4.53
CA GLU A 159 1.23 -13.20 -5.64
C GLU A 159 2.74 -12.97 -5.65
N PHE A 160 3.42 -13.42 -6.72
CA PHE A 160 4.87 -13.33 -6.86
C PHE A 160 5.22 -12.59 -8.15
N LEU A 161 5.81 -11.39 -8.02
CA LEU A 161 6.13 -10.49 -9.12
C LEU A 161 7.64 -10.29 -9.21
N VAL A 162 8.15 -10.14 -10.43
CA VAL A 162 9.59 -9.89 -10.68
C VAL A 162 9.78 -8.85 -11.76
N ALA A 163 10.77 -7.98 -11.55
CA ALA A 163 11.18 -6.98 -12.51
C ALA A 163 12.70 -6.80 -12.50
N GLN A 164 13.20 -6.26 -13.61
CA GLN A 164 14.61 -5.87 -13.76
C GLN A 164 14.68 -4.64 -14.69
N GLY A 165 15.51 -3.67 -14.33
CA GLY A 165 15.67 -2.44 -15.06
C GLY A 165 16.72 -1.53 -14.47
N ASN A 166 16.68 -0.24 -14.79
CA ASN A 166 17.53 0.76 -14.18
C ASN A 166 17.05 1.11 -12.76
N GLU A 167 17.86 1.87 -12.02
CA GLU A 167 17.57 2.25 -10.63
C GLU A 167 16.27 3.05 -10.52
N GLU A 168 15.99 3.95 -11.47
CA GLU A 168 14.75 4.76 -11.49
C GLU A 168 13.48 3.89 -11.64
N TYR A 169 13.56 2.87 -12.50
CA TYR A 169 12.44 1.93 -12.67
C TYR A 169 12.17 1.12 -11.41
N ILE A 170 13.22 0.66 -10.74
CA ILE A 170 13.08 -0.08 -9.49
C ILE A 170 12.58 0.83 -8.36
N ASP A 171 13.06 2.08 -8.25
CA ASP A 171 12.52 3.05 -7.28
C ASP A 171 11.02 3.26 -7.49
N LYS A 172 10.58 3.46 -8.74
CA LYS A 172 9.16 3.53 -9.09
C LYS A 172 8.36 2.35 -8.57
N LEU A 173 8.85 1.12 -8.79
CA LEU A 173 8.14 -0.08 -8.34
C LEU A 173 8.10 -0.17 -6.80
N LEU A 174 9.20 0.14 -6.11
CA LEU A 174 9.25 0.18 -4.65
C LEU A 174 8.27 1.21 -4.07
N GLN A 175 8.18 2.40 -4.67
CA GLN A 175 7.25 3.44 -4.25
C GLN A 175 5.77 3.09 -4.53
N ASN A 176 5.49 2.38 -5.62
CA ASN A 176 4.14 1.95 -5.98
C ASN A 176 3.64 0.79 -5.12
N PHE A 177 4.47 -0.23 -4.93
CA PHE A 177 4.08 -1.44 -4.20
C PHE A 177 4.26 -1.30 -2.68
N ARG A 178 5.12 -0.36 -2.23
CA ARG A 178 5.40 -0.07 -0.81
C ARG A 178 5.54 -1.34 0.03
N PRO A 179 6.56 -2.15 -0.22
CA PRO A 179 6.75 -3.40 0.50
C PRO A 179 6.91 -3.14 2.00
N SER A 180 6.33 -4.03 2.81
CA SER A 180 6.41 -3.96 4.26
C SER A 180 7.79 -4.32 4.80
N GLU A 181 8.59 -5.03 3.99
CA GLU A 181 9.97 -5.42 4.31
C GLU A 181 10.76 -5.63 3.02
N ILE A 182 12.03 -5.19 2.99
CA ILE A 182 12.92 -5.34 1.83
C ILE A 182 14.18 -6.10 2.24
N LEU A 183 14.48 -7.17 1.51
CA LEU A 183 15.68 -7.98 1.67
C LEU A 183 16.79 -7.44 0.76
N ILE A 184 17.98 -7.28 1.31
CA ILE A 184 19.14 -6.71 0.60
C ILE A 184 20.40 -7.49 0.96
N PRO A 185 21.33 -7.72 0.00
CA PRO A 185 22.64 -8.25 0.33
C PRO A 185 23.42 -7.30 1.25
N LYS A 186 24.13 -7.82 2.25
CA LYS A 186 24.89 -7.01 3.22
C LYS A 186 25.85 -6.02 2.58
N GLN A 187 26.52 -6.43 1.51
CA GLN A 187 27.48 -5.59 0.78
C GLN A 187 26.85 -4.34 0.14
N PHE A 188 25.57 -4.37 -0.20
CA PHE A 188 24.87 -3.26 -0.89
C PHE A 188 24.07 -2.35 0.04
N LYS A 189 24.22 -2.49 1.35
CA LYS A 189 23.51 -1.68 2.34
C LYS A 189 23.59 -0.16 2.06
N ASN A 190 24.80 0.36 1.94
CA ASN A 190 25.00 1.81 1.76
C ASN A 190 24.51 2.28 0.37
N GLN A 191 24.68 1.46 -0.66
CA GLN A 191 24.21 1.77 -2.00
C GLN A 191 22.69 1.84 -2.03
N PHE A 192 22.00 0.89 -1.41
CA PHE A 192 20.53 0.90 -1.34
C PHE A 192 20.01 2.19 -0.70
N HIS A 193 20.52 2.56 0.48
CA HIS A 193 20.10 3.76 1.19
C HIS A 193 20.42 5.05 0.42
N SER A 194 21.54 5.10 -0.31
CA SER A 194 21.88 6.27 -1.13
C SER A 194 20.97 6.47 -2.34
N ILE A 195 20.41 5.39 -2.90
CA ILE A 195 19.56 5.43 -4.10
C ILE A 195 18.07 5.53 -3.73
N PHE A 196 17.60 4.67 -2.81
CA PHE A 196 16.18 4.50 -2.51
C PHE A 196 15.72 5.17 -1.21
N GLY A 197 16.66 5.71 -0.42
CA GLY A 197 16.37 6.39 0.85
C GLY A 197 16.23 5.45 2.05
N ASP A 198 15.84 6.02 3.20
CA ASP A 198 15.77 5.33 4.50
C ASP A 198 14.33 4.99 4.94
N ASP A 199 13.34 5.26 4.11
CA ASP A 199 11.92 5.12 4.47
C ASP A 199 11.42 3.67 4.50
N PHE A 200 12.24 2.71 4.07
CA PHE A 200 11.88 1.29 3.98
C PHE A 200 12.42 0.47 5.15
N HIS A 201 11.62 -0.48 5.63
CA HIS A 201 12.09 -1.49 6.55
C HIS A 201 12.99 -2.50 5.82
N THR A 202 14.30 -2.42 6.05
CA THR A 202 15.28 -3.25 5.36
C THR A 202 15.80 -4.38 6.26
N PHE A 203 16.01 -5.57 5.66
CA PHE A 203 16.69 -6.68 6.29
C PHE A 203 17.84 -7.17 5.42
N PHE A 204 19.02 -7.43 6.05
CA PHE A 204 20.24 -7.75 5.34
C PHE A 204 20.54 -9.23 5.41
N LEU A 205 20.59 -9.87 4.25
CA LEU A 205 20.97 -11.27 4.08
C LEU A 205 22.45 -11.42 3.70
N GLU A 206 23.00 -12.60 3.95
CA GLU A 206 24.36 -12.94 3.55
C GLU A 206 24.50 -12.97 2.03
N ASP A 207 25.62 -12.49 1.50
CA ASP A 207 25.83 -12.30 0.05
C ASP A 207 25.78 -13.59 -0.76
N TRP A 208 26.05 -14.75 -0.15
CA TRP A 208 25.96 -16.04 -0.82
C TRP A 208 24.54 -16.42 -1.23
N VAL A 209 23.51 -15.89 -0.57
CA VAL A 209 22.08 -16.10 -0.90
C VAL A 209 21.75 -15.51 -2.27
N TYR A 210 22.46 -14.45 -2.65
CA TYR A 210 22.28 -13.73 -3.91
C TYR A 210 23.19 -14.25 -5.04
N LYS A 211 23.34 -15.56 -5.13
CA LYS A 211 24.03 -16.21 -6.25
C LYS A 211 23.03 -16.75 -7.27
N GLU A 212 23.34 -16.58 -8.54
CA GLU A 212 22.49 -17.00 -9.65
C GLU A 212 22.16 -18.50 -9.61
N ASP A 213 23.19 -19.35 -9.43
CA ASP A 213 23.03 -20.80 -9.36
C ASP A 213 22.07 -21.21 -8.25
N TYR A 214 22.22 -20.60 -7.06
CA TYR A 214 21.36 -20.87 -5.91
C TYR A 214 19.90 -20.44 -6.18
N ALA A 215 19.72 -19.26 -6.77
CA ALA A 215 18.39 -18.74 -7.09
C ALA A 215 17.67 -19.63 -8.12
N LEU A 216 18.36 -20.03 -9.18
CA LEU A 216 17.80 -20.89 -10.23
C LEU A 216 17.44 -22.27 -9.67
N GLU A 217 18.31 -22.88 -8.86
CA GLU A 217 18.02 -24.17 -8.20
C GLU A 217 16.81 -24.06 -7.28
N SER A 218 16.74 -23.02 -6.45
CA SER A 218 15.64 -22.80 -5.51
C SER A 218 14.29 -22.59 -6.23
N LEU A 219 14.27 -21.77 -7.29
CA LEU A 219 13.06 -21.47 -8.06
C LEU A 219 12.60 -22.69 -8.87
N THR A 220 13.51 -23.39 -9.57
CA THR A 220 13.14 -24.58 -10.35
C THR A 220 12.63 -25.71 -9.47
N LYS A 221 13.23 -25.90 -8.32
CA LYS A 221 12.78 -26.85 -7.30
C LYS A 221 11.39 -26.47 -6.76
N HIS A 222 11.18 -25.21 -6.44
CA HIS A 222 9.89 -24.72 -5.91
C HIS A 222 8.76 -24.91 -6.92
N PHE A 223 8.95 -24.48 -8.16
CA PHE A 223 7.95 -24.61 -9.23
C PHE A 223 7.88 -25.99 -9.89
N GLN A 224 8.74 -26.94 -9.45
CA GLN A 224 8.82 -28.30 -9.99
C GLN A 224 9.00 -28.33 -11.52
N THR A 225 9.91 -27.50 -12.03
CA THR A 225 10.18 -27.34 -13.46
C THR A 225 11.68 -27.45 -13.75
N ASN A 226 12.03 -27.79 -14.98
CA ASN A 226 13.43 -27.86 -15.41
C ASN A 226 13.94 -26.51 -15.94
N SER A 227 13.06 -25.56 -16.21
CA SER A 227 13.40 -24.24 -16.77
C SER A 227 12.33 -23.22 -16.41
N LEU A 228 12.71 -21.95 -16.32
CA LEU A 228 11.81 -20.84 -16.02
C LEU A 228 11.27 -20.15 -17.30
N LYS A 229 11.56 -20.71 -18.50
CA LYS A 229 11.08 -20.18 -19.78
C LYS A 229 9.57 -20.05 -19.85
N GLY A 230 8.85 -21.05 -19.32
CA GLY A 230 7.38 -21.05 -19.32
C GLY A 230 6.74 -19.90 -18.53
N PHE A 231 7.50 -19.26 -17.63
CA PHE A 231 7.06 -18.08 -16.88
C PHE A 231 7.44 -16.75 -17.57
N GLY A 232 8.27 -16.79 -18.64
CA GLY A 232 8.73 -15.59 -19.34
C GLY A 232 9.69 -14.70 -18.54
N VAL A 233 10.42 -15.28 -17.59
CA VAL A 233 11.30 -14.55 -16.65
C VAL A 233 12.78 -14.91 -16.77
N GLU A 234 13.15 -15.85 -17.66
CA GLU A 234 14.51 -16.42 -17.73
C GLU A 234 15.59 -15.38 -18.02
N GLU A 235 15.25 -14.30 -18.74
CA GLU A 235 16.18 -13.22 -19.07
C GLU A 235 16.42 -12.22 -17.92
N LEU A 236 15.65 -12.30 -16.85
CA LEU A 236 15.70 -11.38 -15.72
C LEU A 236 16.68 -11.87 -14.64
N THR A 237 17.96 -12.04 -14.97
CA THR A 237 18.95 -12.62 -14.06
C THR A 237 18.94 -11.97 -12.67
N GLU A 238 19.02 -10.65 -12.59
CA GLU A 238 19.05 -9.94 -11.31
C GLU A 238 17.71 -10.06 -10.56
N GLY A 239 16.59 -10.06 -11.31
CA GLY A 239 15.25 -10.29 -10.75
C GLY A 239 15.09 -11.71 -10.20
N LEU A 240 15.63 -12.71 -10.89
CA LEU A 240 15.62 -14.11 -10.42
C LEU A 240 16.47 -14.31 -9.18
N ILE A 241 17.64 -13.68 -9.12
CA ILE A 241 18.49 -13.66 -7.93
C ILE A 241 17.71 -13.09 -6.73
N ALA A 242 17.06 -11.96 -6.90
CA ALA A 242 16.20 -11.37 -5.88
C ALA A 242 15.05 -12.31 -5.48
N SER A 243 14.44 -13.01 -6.44
CA SER A 243 13.35 -13.98 -6.18
C SER A 243 13.82 -15.20 -5.37
N GLY A 244 15.02 -15.71 -5.67
CA GLY A 244 15.65 -16.79 -4.91
C GLY A 244 15.91 -16.42 -3.46
N ALA A 245 16.34 -15.18 -3.20
CA ALA A 245 16.54 -14.66 -1.85
C ALA A 245 15.23 -14.62 -1.03
N ILE A 246 14.10 -14.32 -1.66
CA ILE A 246 12.77 -14.39 -1.01
C ILE A 246 12.47 -15.82 -0.58
N LEU A 247 12.66 -16.82 -1.45
CA LEU A 247 12.41 -18.23 -1.11
C LEU A 247 13.31 -18.72 0.02
N TYR A 248 14.59 -18.30 0.01
CA TYR A 248 15.51 -18.57 1.12
C TYR A 248 14.98 -17.98 2.43
N TYR A 249 14.56 -16.72 2.42
CA TYR A 249 14.04 -16.03 3.60
C TYR A 249 12.79 -16.70 4.17
N LEU A 250 11.89 -17.19 3.32
CA LEU A 250 10.73 -17.95 3.77
C LEU A 250 11.14 -19.25 4.49
N SER A 251 12.16 -19.93 4.00
CA SER A 251 12.70 -21.12 4.67
C SER A 251 13.30 -20.78 6.04
N GLU A 252 14.10 -19.73 6.13
CA GLU A 252 14.69 -19.23 7.38
C GLU A 252 13.64 -18.80 8.41
N THR A 253 12.51 -18.25 7.94
CA THR A 253 11.38 -17.83 8.79
C THR A 253 10.40 -18.97 9.11
N GLN A 254 10.75 -20.21 8.80
CA GLN A 254 9.96 -21.42 9.02
C GLN A 254 8.64 -21.49 8.22
N HIS A 255 8.54 -20.75 7.11
CA HIS A 255 7.42 -20.82 6.19
C HIS A 255 7.70 -21.85 5.09
N ASN A 256 7.63 -23.14 5.44
CA ASN A 256 7.99 -24.24 4.53
C ASN A 256 6.82 -24.71 3.66
N LYS A 257 5.57 -24.43 4.06
CA LYS A 257 4.36 -24.80 3.31
C LYS A 257 3.93 -23.65 2.41
N ILE A 258 4.56 -23.50 1.26
CA ILE A 258 4.36 -22.39 0.31
C ILE A 258 3.83 -22.87 -1.06
N GLN A 259 3.09 -23.98 -1.09
CA GLN A 259 2.54 -24.58 -2.33
C GLN A 259 1.56 -23.66 -3.08
N HIS A 260 1.00 -22.66 -2.41
CA HIS A 260 0.12 -21.66 -3.01
C HIS A 260 0.87 -20.61 -3.84
N ILE A 261 2.19 -20.52 -3.75
CA ILE A 261 2.99 -19.71 -4.66
C ILE A 261 3.20 -20.54 -5.94
N THR A 262 2.23 -20.46 -6.84
CA THR A 262 2.15 -21.35 -8.03
C THR A 262 2.73 -20.74 -9.28
N ASN A 263 3.00 -19.43 -9.29
CA ASN A 263 3.44 -18.70 -10.47
C ASN A 263 4.35 -17.52 -10.06
N ILE A 264 5.24 -17.12 -10.97
CA ILE A 264 6.02 -15.89 -10.90
C ILE A 264 5.73 -15.07 -12.17
N GLN A 265 5.38 -13.79 -12.01
CA GLN A 265 4.95 -12.92 -13.09
C GLN A 265 5.96 -11.80 -13.32
N ARG A 266 6.33 -11.59 -14.57
CA ARG A 266 7.16 -10.46 -14.99
C ARG A 266 6.33 -9.17 -15.01
N ILE A 267 6.87 -8.10 -14.40
CA ILE A 267 6.43 -6.73 -14.65
C ILE A 267 7.32 -6.19 -15.77
N ALA A 268 6.77 -6.06 -16.97
CA ALA A 268 7.50 -5.55 -18.12
C ALA A 268 7.35 -4.02 -18.19
N GLU A 269 8.44 -3.28 -18.20
CA GLU A 269 8.46 -1.81 -18.21
C GLU A 269 7.74 -1.23 -19.43
N ASP A 270 7.87 -1.88 -20.57
CA ASP A 270 7.27 -1.49 -21.84
C ASP A 270 5.75 -1.76 -21.94
N ALA A 271 5.19 -2.57 -21.05
CA ALA A 271 3.76 -2.91 -21.06
C ALA A 271 2.87 -1.88 -20.37
N TYR A 272 3.45 -1.01 -19.55
CA TYR A 272 2.70 -0.09 -18.67
C TYR A 272 3.14 1.36 -18.82
N VAL A 273 2.24 2.27 -18.48
CA VAL A 273 2.52 3.71 -18.42
C VAL A 273 3.58 3.97 -17.36
N TRP A 274 4.59 4.70 -17.74
CA TRP A 274 5.63 5.11 -16.81
C TRP A 274 5.22 6.38 -16.06
N MET A 275 5.35 6.38 -14.74
CA MET A 275 5.17 7.53 -13.85
C MET A 275 6.27 7.49 -12.79
N ASP A 276 6.94 8.61 -12.56
CA ASP A 276 7.91 8.73 -11.48
C ASP A 276 7.24 8.89 -10.10
N LYS A 277 8.02 8.79 -9.04
CA LYS A 277 7.53 8.96 -7.66
C LYS A 277 6.90 10.32 -7.42
N PHE A 278 7.39 11.35 -8.10
CA PHE A 278 6.87 12.71 -7.97
C PHE A 278 5.50 12.81 -8.61
N THR A 279 5.30 12.24 -9.78
CA THR A 279 4.02 12.17 -10.48
C THR A 279 2.96 11.44 -9.67
N ILE A 280 3.27 10.28 -9.10
CA ILE A 280 2.36 9.52 -8.24
C ILE A 280 1.90 10.34 -7.04
N ARG A 281 2.83 11.05 -6.41
CA ARG A 281 2.58 11.94 -5.28
C ARG A 281 1.79 13.18 -5.67
N ASN A 282 2.21 13.86 -6.75
CA ASN A 282 1.59 15.12 -7.19
C ASN A 282 0.16 14.93 -7.70
N LEU A 283 -0.16 13.76 -8.26
CA LEU A 283 -1.51 13.38 -8.66
C LEU A 283 -2.36 12.82 -7.51
N GLU A 284 -1.79 12.65 -6.32
CA GLU A 284 -2.46 12.12 -5.13
C GLU A 284 -3.21 10.80 -5.43
N LEU A 285 -2.51 9.83 -6.05
CA LEU A 285 -3.15 8.60 -6.51
C LEU A 285 -3.59 7.70 -5.35
N TYR A 286 -2.74 7.54 -4.32
CA TYR A 286 -2.95 6.65 -3.16
C TYR A 286 -2.92 7.36 -1.82
N HIS A 287 -2.14 8.43 -1.72
CA HIS A 287 -1.90 9.17 -0.48
C HIS A 287 -1.81 10.67 -0.79
N SER A 288 -2.21 11.47 0.18
CA SER A 288 -2.02 12.91 0.19
C SER A 288 -1.21 13.31 1.43
N TYR A 289 -0.54 14.45 1.37
CA TYR A 289 0.09 15.06 2.57
C TYR A 289 -0.95 15.45 3.63
N ASN A 290 -2.16 15.75 3.22
CA ASN A 290 -3.25 16.00 4.15
C ASN A 290 -3.96 14.68 4.47
N PRO A 291 -3.94 14.22 5.73
CA PRO A 291 -4.57 12.95 6.13
C PRO A 291 -6.08 12.87 5.85
N ASN A 292 -6.73 14.02 5.69
CA ASN A 292 -8.17 14.11 5.41
C ASN A 292 -8.48 14.33 3.92
N ALA A 293 -7.47 14.36 3.05
CA ALA A 293 -7.71 14.54 1.61
C ALA A 293 -8.20 13.25 0.98
N VAL A 294 -9.08 13.39 0.00
CA VAL A 294 -9.58 12.29 -0.83
C VAL A 294 -8.63 12.08 -1.99
N THR A 295 -8.20 10.85 -2.19
CA THR A 295 -7.30 10.45 -3.28
C THR A 295 -8.08 9.98 -4.51
N LEU A 296 -7.39 9.76 -5.64
CA LEU A 296 -8.04 9.14 -6.80
C LEU A 296 -8.57 7.75 -6.46
N LEU A 297 -7.78 6.94 -5.74
CA LEU A 297 -8.20 5.59 -5.33
C LEU A 297 -9.49 5.62 -4.52
N ASP A 298 -9.66 6.56 -3.59
CA ASP A 298 -10.88 6.67 -2.78
C ASP A 298 -12.13 6.96 -3.63
N VAL A 299 -11.96 7.66 -4.75
CA VAL A 299 -13.05 7.96 -5.69
C VAL A 299 -13.41 6.76 -6.54
N ILE A 300 -12.41 6.03 -7.07
CA ILE A 300 -12.63 4.96 -8.04
C ILE A 300 -12.89 3.59 -7.40
N ASP A 301 -12.52 3.38 -6.12
CA ASP A 301 -12.73 2.10 -5.42
C ASP A 301 -14.20 1.92 -5.03
N LYS A 302 -14.94 1.23 -5.88
CA LYS A 302 -16.30 0.72 -5.63
C LYS A 302 -16.31 -0.82 -5.58
N THR A 303 -15.14 -1.43 -5.42
CA THR A 303 -15.00 -2.88 -5.35
C THR A 303 -15.70 -3.47 -4.13
N LEU A 304 -16.25 -4.66 -4.30
CA LEU A 304 -17.06 -5.36 -3.32
C LEU A 304 -16.30 -6.48 -2.61
N SER A 305 -15.17 -6.92 -3.19
CA SER A 305 -14.31 -7.95 -2.64
C SER A 305 -12.91 -7.40 -2.28
N PRO A 306 -12.24 -7.98 -1.26
CA PRO A 306 -10.85 -7.62 -0.95
C PRO A 306 -9.88 -7.85 -2.11
N MET A 307 -10.09 -8.93 -2.88
CA MET A 307 -9.30 -9.29 -4.06
C MET A 307 -9.42 -8.22 -5.16
N GLY A 308 -10.64 -7.76 -5.44
CA GLY A 308 -10.89 -6.66 -6.39
C GLY A 308 -10.20 -5.36 -5.96
N ALA A 309 -10.25 -5.00 -4.66
CA ALA A 309 -9.59 -3.81 -4.16
C ALA A 309 -8.06 -3.87 -4.32
N ARG A 310 -7.44 -5.02 -4.07
CA ARG A 310 -6.00 -5.23 -4.28
C ARG A 310 -5.64 -5.12 -5.77
N LEU A 311 -6.43 -5.75 -6.63
CA LEU A 311 -6.23 -5.69 -8.08
C LEU A 311 -6.42 -4.27 -8.63
N LEU A 312 -7.40 -3.52 -8.14
CA LEU A 312 -7.63 -2.13 -8.55
C LEU A 312 -6.43 -1.24 -8.23
N LYS A 313 -5.83 -1.39 -7.04
CA LYS A 313 -4.58 -0.70 -6.69
C LYS A 313 -3.45 -1.03 -7.67
N ARG A 314 -3.31 -2.30 -8.05
CA ARG A 314 -2.32 -2.72 -9.03
C ARG A 314 -2.60 -2.13 -10.42
N TRP A 315 -3.87 -2.07 -10.86
CA TRP A 315 -4.22 -1.43 -12.14
C TRP A 315 -3.93 0.07 -12.14
N LEU A 316 -4.09 0.73 -10.99
CA LEU A 316 -3.72 2.15 -10.84
C LEU A 316 -2.19 2.34 -10.84
N ALA A 317 -1.42 1.41 -10.25
CA ALA A 317 0.05 1.43 -10.26
C ALA A 317 0.64 1.15 -11.65
N LEU A 318 -0.03 0.32 -12.44
CA LEU A 318 0.43 -0.22 -13.71
C LEU A 318 -0.66 -0.05 -14.79
N PRO A 319 -0.96 1.19 -15.24
CA PRO A 319 -1.91 1.44 -16.32
C PRO A 319 -1.39 0.86 -17.64
N LEU A 320 -2.28 0.32 -18.46
CA LEU A 320 -1.93 -0.39 -19.68
C LEU A 320 -1.51 0.56 -20.82
N LYS A 321 -0.61 0.06 -21.69
CA LYS A 321 -0.34 0.63 -23.02
C LYS A 321 -0.99 -0.19 -24.14
N ASP A 322 -1.37 -1.42 -23.88
CA ASP A 322 -2.00 -2.33 -24.83
C ASP A 322 -3.46 -1.94 -25.10
N ILE A 323 -3.71 -1.37 -26.27
CA ILE A 323 -5.03 -0.89 -26.69
C ILE A 323 -6.06 -2.02 -26.70
N ALA A 324 -5.69 -3.23 -27.14
CA ALA A 324 -6.61 -4.35 -27.22
C ALA A 324 -7.14 -4.75 -25.82
N LYS A 325 -6.23 -4.80 -24.83
CA LYS A 325 -6.60 -5.08 -23.44
C LYS A 325 -7.45 -3.96 -22.84
N ILE A 326 -7.15 -2.70 -23.15
CA ILE A 326 -7.93 -1.55 -22.68
C ILE A 326 -9.34 -1.61 -23.27
N ARG A 327 -9.46 -1.82 -24.59
CA ARG A 327 -10.77 -1.94 -25.28
C ARG A 327 -11.60 -3.08 -24.74
N SER A 328 -11.00 -4.24 -24.50
CA SER A 328 -11.69 -5.38 -23.88
C SER A 328 -12.33 -5.02 -22.53
N ARG A 329 -11.65 -4.22 -21.69
CA ARG A 329 -12.25 -3.71 -20.44
C ARG A 329 -13.40 -2.75 -20.71
N HIS A 330 -13.24 -1.82 -21.67
CA HIS A 330 -14.29 -0.87 -22.05
C HIS A 330 -15.53 -1.56 -22.60
N GLU A 331 -15.39 -2.64 -23.38
CA GLU A 331 -16.50 -3.43 -23.91
C GLU A 331 -17.33 -4.06 -22.79
N VAL A 332 -16.67 -4.64 -21.76
CA VAL A 332 -17.39 -5.19 -20.60
C VAL A 332 -18.11 -4.10 -19.83
N ILE A 333 -17.47 -2.95 -19.60
CA ILE A 333 -18.11 -1.82 -18.91
C ILE A 333 -19.32 -1.31 -19.70
N SER A 334 -19.19 -1.17 -21.04
CA SER A 334 -20.27 -0.74 -21.92
C SER A 334 -21.46 -1.71 -21.85
N TYR A 335 -21.18 -3.01 -21.91
CA TYR A 335 -22.20 -4.06 -21.80
C TYR A 335 -22.92 -4.00 -20.44
N LEU A 336 -22.18 -3.96 -19.34
CA LEU A 336 -22.76 -3.92 -17.99
C LEU A 336 -23.53 -2.61 -17.73
N LYS A 337 -23.10 -1.49 -18.31
CA LYS A 337 -23.81 -0.20 -18.22
C LYS A 337 -25.15 -0.23 -18.95
N THR A 338 -25.26 -0.95 -20.07
CA THR A 338 -26.50 -1.12 -20.83
C THR A 338 -27.40 -2.21 -20.28
N ASN A 339 -26.87 -3.11 -19.42
CA ASN A 339 -27.59 -4.22 -18.82
C ASN A 339 -27.52 -4.15 -17.26
N PRO A 340 -28.20 -3.18 -16.62
CA PRO A 340 -28.08 -2.95 -15.18
C PRO A 340 -28.55 -4.13 -14.32
N GLU A 341 -29.46 -4.98 -14.80
CA GLU A 341 -29.91 -6.18 -14.10
C GLU A 341 -28.77 -7.20 -13.97
N VAL A 342 -27.99 -7.39 -15.04
CA VAL A 342 -26.82 -8.28 -15.06
C VAL A 342 -25.75 -7.73 -14.10
N LEU A 343 -25.50 -6.42 -14.12
CA LEU A 343 -24.58 -5.76 -13.20
C LEU A 343 -24.97 -6.01 -11.75
N GLN A 344 -26.22 -5.77 -11.38
CA GLN A 344 -26.71 -5.97 -10.01
C GLN A 344 -26.60 -7.43 -9.56
N GLN A 345 -26.94 -8.39 -10.42
CA GLN A 345 -26.80 -9.81 -10.10
C GLN A 345 -25.36 -10.22 -9.87
N ILE A 346 -24.43 -9.79 -10.74
CA ILE A 346 -23.00 -10.05 -10.57
C ILE A 346 -22.49 -9.41 -9.26
N GLN A 347 -22.83 -8.16 -8.99
CA GLN A 347 -22.46 -7.46 -7.77
C GLN A 347 -23.00 -8.16 -6.51
N TYR A 348 -24.25 -8.64 -6.56
CA TYR A 348 -24.84 -9.40 -5.45
C TYR A 348 -24.04 -10.67 -5.15
N GLN A 349 -23.64 -11.42 -6.18
CA GLN A 349 -22.85 -12.64 -5.99
C GLN A 349 -21.44 -12.34 -5.50
N ILE A 350 -20.77 -11.33 -6.06
CA ILE A 350 -19.42 -10.93 -5.60
C ILE A 350 -19.41 -10.60 -4.09
N LYS A 351 -20.47 -9.98 -3.56
CA LYS A 351 -20.59 -9.69 -2.12
C LYS A 351 -20.63 -10.93 -1.24
N GLN A 352 -21.04 -12.09 -1.80
CA GLN A 352 -21.06 -13.36 -1.06
C GLN A 352 -19.70 -14.08 -1.11
N ILE A 353 -18.78 -13.62 -1.95
CA ILE A 353 -17.46 -14.23 -2.12
C ILE A 353 -16.50 -13.67 -1.08
N SER A 354 -15.98 -14.54 -0.22
CA SER A 354 -14.91 -14.26 0.73
C SER A 354 -13.57 -14.12 0.01
N ASP A 355 -12.52 -13.76 0.74
CA ASP A 355 -11.17 -13.61 0.20
C ASP A 355 -10.56 -14.98 -0.19
N LEU A 356 -10.87 -15.43 -1.41
CA LEU A 356 -10.41 -16.72 -1.95
C LEU A 356 -8.88 -16.83 -1.99
N GLU A 357 -8.15 -15.73 -2.27
CA GLU A 357 -6.69 -15.74 -2.32
C GLU A 357 -6.13 -16.09 -0.94
N ARG A 358 -6.62 -15.44 0.13
CA ARG A 358 -6.15 -15.70 1.48
C ARG A 358 -6.67 -17.03 2.04
N LEU A 359 -7.91 -17.42 1.72
CA LEU A 359 -8.44 -18.72 2.13
C LEU A 359 -7.63 -19.88 1.56
N ILE A 360 -7.31 -19.83 0.27
CA ILE A 360 -6.55 -20.93 -0.34
C ILE A 360 -5.08 -20.96 0.11
N SER A 361 -4.52 -19.82 0.48
CA SER A 361 -3.20 -19.74 1.09
C SER A 361 -3.18 -20.35 2.49
N LYS A 362 -4.25 -20.15 3.29
CA LYS A 362 -4.44 -20.82 4.58
C LYS A 362 -4.60 -22.33 4.42
N VAL A 363 -5.25 -22.80 3.35
CA VAL A 363 -5.31 -24.24 3.02
C VAL A 363 -3.90 -24.78 2.80
N ALA A 364 -3.10 -24.13 1.95
CA ALA A 364 -1.73 -24.58 1.63
C ALA A 364 -0.82 -24.66 2.86
N THR A 365 -0.98 -23.70 3.78
CA THR A 365 -0.20 -23.66 5.02
C THR A 365 -0.76 -24.53 6.15
N GLY A 366 -1.96 -25.10 5.97
CA GLY A 366 -2.66 -25.89 7.00
C GLY A 366 -3.20 -25.03 8.17
N LYS A 367 -3.32 -23.72 7.97
CA LYS A 367 -3.82 -22.76 9.00
C LYS A 367 -5.31 -22.43 8.85
N ILE A 368 -6.01 -23.04 7.87
CA ILE A 368 -7.43 -22.83 7.67
C ILE A 368 -8.26 -23.49 8.77
N SER A 369 -9.33 -22.83 9.21
CA SER A 369 -10.30 -23.34 10.18
C SER A 369 -11.47 -24.07 9.49
N PRO A 370 -12.22 -24.95 10.20
CA PRO A 370 -13.40 -25.59 9.63
C PRO A 370 -14.47 -24.60 9.12
N ARG A 371 -14.66 -23.49 9.81
CA ARG A 371 -15.57 -22.42 9.39
C ARG A 371 -15.11 -21.74 8.11
N GLU A 372 -13.82 -21.49 7.97
CA GLU A 372 -13.25 -20.89 6.75
C GLU A 372 -13.34 -21.84 5.56
N VAL A 373 -13.29 -23.15 5.77
CA VAL A 373 -13.56 -24.15 4.71
C VAL A 373 -15.00 -24.01 4.20
N ASN A 374 -15.98 -23.76 5.07
CA ASN A 374 -17.35 -23.44 4.62
C ASN A 374 -17.39 -22.12 3.83
N PHE A 375 -16.69 -21.07 4.27
CA PHE A 375 -16.59 -19.83 3.49
C PHE A 375 -15.98 -20.03 2.10
N LEU A 376 -15.00 -20.93 1.97
CA LEU A 376 -14.46 -21.33 0.68
C LEU A 376 -15.55 -21.99 -0.21
N LYS A 377 -16.32 -22.94 0.36
CA LYS A 377 -17.44 -23.61 -0.37
C LYS A 377 -18.49 -22.58 -0.79
N ASP A 378 -18.97 -21.74 0.13
CA ASP A 378 -20.01 -20.74 -0.15
C ASP A 378 -19.56 -19.74 -1.23
N SER A 379 -18.28 -19.34 -1.20
CA SER A 379 -17.68 -18.49 -2.23
C SER A 379 -17.66 -19.16 -3.60
N LEU A 380 -17.32 -20.46 -3.64
CA LEU A 380 -17.35 -21.23 -4.88
C LEU A 380 -18.78 -21.45 -5.40
N ASP A 381 -19.77 -21.60 -4.53
CA ASP A 381 -21.17 -21.66 -4.89
C ASP A 381 -21.66 -20.34 -5.53
N ALA A 382 -21.22 -19.19 -4.99
CA ALA A 382 -21.54 -17.86 -5.55
C ALA A 382 -20.91 -17.59 -6.92
N ILE A 383 -19.86 -18.32 -7.32
CA ILE A 383 -19.24 -18.21 -8.65
C ILE A 383 -20.15 -18.80 -9.74
N ILE A 384 -20.97 -19.80 -9.44
CA ILE A 384 -21.79 -20.51 -10.44
C ILE A 384 -22.80 -19.58 -11.16
N PRO A 385 -23.60 -18.77 -10.45
CA PRO A 385 -24.46 -17.78 -11.10
C PRO A 385 -23.69 -16.77 -11.94
N ILE A 386 -22.51 -16.31 -11.47
CA ILE A 386 -21.65 -15.39 -12.22
C ILE A 386 -21.21 -16.04 -13.53
N LYS A 387 -20.73 -17.28 -13.50
CA LYS A 387 -20.36 -18.06 -14.69
C LYS A 387 -21.52 -18.16 -15.67
N THR A 388 -22.70 -18.47 -15.18
CA THR A 388 -23.91 -18.62 -16.02
C THR A 388 -24.28 -17.30 -16.69
N LEU A 389 -24.28 -16.18 -15.94
CA LEU A 389 -24.56 -14.85 -16.48
C LEU A 389 -23.52 -14.42 -17.52
N ALA A 390 -22.23 -14.67 -17.25
CA ALA A 390 -21.15 -14.31 -18.16
C ALA A 390 -21.21 -15.11 -19.48
N LEU A 391 -21.46 -16.42 -19.43
CA LEU A 391 -21.61 -17.26 -20.60
C LEU A 391 -22.88 -16.93 -21.42
N GLY A 392 -23.96 -16.51 -20.78
CA GLY A 392 -25.18 -16.06 -21.42
C GLY A 392 -25.15 -14.65 -22.02
N SER A 393 -24.03 -13.92 -21.85
CA SER A 393 -23.90 -12.56 -22.39
C SER A 393 -23.56 -12.53 -23.87
N ASP A 394 -23.94 -11.46 -24.57
CA ASP A 394 -23.54 -11.20 -25.96
C ASP A 394 -22.12 -10.57 -26.03
N ASN A 395 -21.48 -10.26 -24.89
CA ASN A 395 -20.16 -9.68 -24.83
C ASN A 395 -19.08 -10.78 -24.82
N GLU A 396 -18.17 -10.76 -25.80
CA GLU A 396 -17.14 -11.80 -25.96
C GLU A 396 -16.14 -11.79 -24.79
N ALA A 397 -15.69 -10.62 -24.35
CA ALA A 397 -14.73 -10.50 -23.26
C ALA A 397 -15.32 -11.02 -21.92
N LEU A 398 -16.59 -10.76 -21.66
CA LEU A 398 -17.29 -11.31 -20.50
C LEU A 398 -17.50 -12.82 -20.60
N ARG A 399 -17.80 -13.34 -21.81
CA ARG A 399 -17.88 -14.80 -22.04
C ARG A 399 -16.55 -15.50 -21.79
N VAL A 400 -15.43 -14.91 -22.22
CA VAL A 400 -14.08 -15.47 -21.96
C VAL A 400 -13.82 -15.59 -20.46
N ILE A 401 -14.23 -14.58 -19.67
CA ILE A 401 -14.14 -14.65 -18.20
C ILE A 401 -15.02 -15.81 -17.69
N GLY A 402 -16.26 -15.89 -18.15
CA GLY A 402 -17.19 -16.96 -17.75
C GLY A 402 -16.71 -18.37 -18.10
N ASP A 403 -16.15 -18.55 -19.28
CA ASP A 403 -15.59 -19.83 -19.71
C ASP A 403 -14.40 -20.26 -18.85
N SER A 404 -13.54 -19.31 -18.52
CA SER A 404 -12.34 -19.54 -17.71
C SER A 404 -12.64 -19.80 -16.22
N LEU A 405 -13.80 -19.42 -15.69
CA LEU A 405 -14.22 -19.73 -14.33
C LEU A 405 -14.42 -21.23 -14.13
N HIS A 406 -13.79 -21.80 -13.13
CA HIS A 406 -13.88 -23.22 -12.81
C HIS A 406 -14.96 -23.49 -11.75
N ALA A 407 -15.93 -24.35 -12.06
CA ALA A 407 -17.07 -24.65 -11.17
C ALA A 407 -16.69 -25.37 -9.88
N CYS A 408 -15.54 -26.06 -9.83
CA CYS A 408 -15.04 -26.83 -8.68
C CYS A 408 -16.09 -27.76 -8.03
N GLU A 409 -16.93 -28.46 -8.83
CA GLU A 409 -18.07 -29.22 -8.34
C GLU A 409 -17.70 -30.28 -7.31
N LEU A 410 -16.71 -31.11 -7.60
CA LEU A 410 -16.23 -32.14 -6.68
C LEU A 410 -15.73 -31.55 -5.37
N LEU A 411 -15.07 -30.38 -5.43
CA LEU A 411 -14.55 -29.69 -4.25
C LEU A 411 -15.72 -29.22 -3.37
N ARG A 412 -16.69 -28.55 -3.95
CA ARG A 412 -17.88 -28.06 -3.24
C ARG A 412 -18.66 -29.18 -2.57
N GLU A 413 -18.93 -30.25 -3.33
CA GLU A 413 -19.65 -31.43 -2.82
C GLU A 413 -18.89 -32.13 -1.69
N LYS A 414 -17.58 -32.31 -1.84
CA LYS A 414 -16.75 -32.92 -0.80
C LYS A 414 -16.75 -32.11 0.50
N ILE A 415 -16.62 -30.78 0.42
CA ILE A 415 -16.67 -29.91 1.59
C ILE A 415 -18.06 -30.02 2.24
N LYS A 416 -19.14 -29.87 1.46
CA LYS A 416 -20.53 -29.91 1.92
C LYS A 416 -20.85 -31.21 2.66
N THR A 417 -20.37 -32.35 2.16
CA THR A 417 -20.62 -33.64 2.77
C THR A 417 -19.72 -33.94 3.95
N THR A 418 -18.57 -33.27 4.10
CA THR A 418 -17.57 -33.59 5.14
C THR A 418 -17.62 -32.64 6.32
N ILE A 419 -17.85 -31.34 6.10
CA ILE A 419 -17.85 -30.30 7.14
C ILE A 419 -19.27 -30.02 7.61
N GLN A 420 -19.44 -29.86 8.92
CA GLN A 420 -20.69 -29.43 9.52
C GLN A 420 -21.06 -28.01 9.05
N GLU A 421 -22.34 -27.74 8.78
CA GLU A 421 -22.79 -26.44 8.29
C GLU A 421 -22.40 -25.31 9.26
N ASP A 422 -22.67 -25.49 10.56
CA ASP A 422 -22.29 -24.58 11.66
C ASP A 422 -20.93 -24.94 12.26
N ALA A 423 -19.93 -25.21 11.41
CA ALA A 423 -18.61 -25.63 11.86
C ALA A 423 -17.94 -24.62 12.80
N PRO A 424 -17.22 -25.08 13.83
CA PRO A 424 -16.53 -24.21 14.78
C PRO A 424 -15.32 -23.51 14.13
N VAL A 425 -14.83 -22.45 14.80
CA VAL A 425 -13.58 -21.76 14.40
C VAL A 425 -12.31 -22.57 14.67
N SER A 426 -12.40 -23.71 15.36
CA SER A 426 -11.27 -24.60 15.65
C SER A 426 -11.80 -26.01 15.81
N VAL A 427 -11.08 -26.98 15.25
CA VAL A 427 -11.37 -28.42 15.41
C VAL A 427 -11.41 -28.83 16.89
N ASN A 428 -10.60 -28.18 17.72
CA ASN A 428 -10.51 -28.44 19.15
C ASN A 428 -11.82 -28.19 19.93
N LYS A 429 -12.78 -27.48 19.32
CA LYS A 429 -14.12 -27.27 19.93
C LYS A 429 -15.06 -28.43 19.69
N GLY A 430 -14.65 -29.43 18.87
CA GLY A 430 -15.50 -30.54 18.46
C GLY A 430 -16.58 -30.15 17.45
N ASN A 431 -17.26 -31.14 16.88
CA ASN A 431 -18.34 -30.99 15.90
C ASN A 431 -17.94 -30.27 14.59
N ALA A 432 -16.68 -30.47 14.14
CA ALA A 432 -16.21 -29.94 12.88
C ALA A 432 -16.66 -30.81 11.68
N ILE A 433 -16.65 -32.12 11.85
CA ILE A 433 -17.00 -33.11 10.81
C ILE A 433 -18.47 -33.45 10.84
N ALA A 434 -19.11 -33.54 9.68
CA ALA A 434 -20.53 -33.88 9.56
C ALA A 434 -20.83 -35.31 10.04
N VAL A 435 -22.07 -35.54 10.49
CA VAL A 435 -22.54 -36.88 10.84
C VAL A 435 -22.65 -37.74 9.58
N GLY A 436 -22.27 -39.01 9.67
CA GLY A 436 -22.28 -39.96 8.56
C GLY A 436 -20.99 -40.01 7.72
N VAL A 437 -20.00 -39.19 8.05
CA VAL A 437 -18.69 -39.17 7.37
C VAL A 437 -17.82 -40.33 7.81
N HIS A 438 -17.84 -40.67 9.10
CA HIS A 438 -17.01 -41.72 9.69
C HIS A 438 -17.76 -42.43 10.81
N SER A 439 -18.03 -43.73 10.63
CA SER A 439 -18.83 -44.54 11.56
C SER A 439 -18.28 -44.57 13.00
N GLU A 440 -16.98 -44.73 13.17
CA GLU A 440 -16.34 -44.76 14.49
C GLU A 440 -16.49 -43.41 15.22
N LEU A 441 -16.41 -42.29 14.48
CA LEU A 441 -16.64 -40.95 15.04
C LEU A 441 -18.07 -40.79 15.55
N ASP A 442 -19.03 -41.28 14.80
CA ASP A 442 -20.46 -41.19 15.16
C ASP A 442 -20.76 -42.09 16.36
N GLU A 443 -20.17 -43.29 16.43
CA GLU A 443 -20.26 -44.16 17.59
C GLU A 443 -19.68 -43.52 18.86
N LEU A 444 -18.48 -42.93 18.77
CA LEU A 444 -17.86 -42.23 19.91
C LEU A 444 -18.65 -41.02 20.36
N ARG A 445 -19.24 -40.27 19.44
CA ARG A 445 -20.15 -39.15 19.76
C ARG A 445 -21.44 -39.64 20.47
N ALA A 446 -22.02 -40.75 20.03
CA ALA A 446 -23.14 -41.40 20.69
C ALA A 446 -22.76 -41.83 22.12
N ILE A 447 -21.61 -42.42 22.33
CA ILE A 447 -21.10 -42.80 23.67
C ILE A 447 -20.92 -41.55 24.55
N SER A 448 -20.30 -40.48 24.05
CA SER A 448 -20.10 -39.25 24.78
C SER A 448 -21.45 -38.55 25.15
N SER A 449 -22.39 -38.52 24.24
CA SER A 449 -23.74 -37.94 24.50
C SER A 449 -24.57 -38.76 25.47
N THR A 450 -24.57 -40.08 25.31
CA THR A 450 -25.25 -41.02 26.26
C THR A 450 -24.63 -40.94 27.63
N GLY A 451 -23.25 -40.82 27.69
CA GLY A 451 -22.55 -40.65 28.96
C GLY A 451 -22.93 -39.36 29.70
N LYS A 452 -23.10 -38.25 28.97
CA LYS A 452 -23.58 -36.98 29.57
C LYS A 452 -25.04 -37.08 30.08
N GLY A 453 -25.93 -37.69 29.31
CA GLY A 453 -27.30 -37.96 29.75
C GLY A 453 -27.34 -38.84 30.98
N TYR A 454 -26.44 -39.84 31.06
CA TYR A 454 -26.34 -40.67 32.26
C TYR A 454 -25.85 -39.90 33.50
N LEU A 455 -24.98 -38.90 33.35
CA LEU A 455 -24.57 -38.05 34.45
C LEU A 455 -25.72 -37.20 34.99
N GLU A 456 -26.62 -36.74 34.15
CA GLU A 456 -27.85 -36.04 34.52
C GLU A 456 -28.85 -37.03 35.26
N GLU A 457 -29.00 -38.23 34.75
CA GLU A 457 -29.77 -39.30 35.43
C GLU A 457 -29.14 -39.67 36.76
N LEU A 458 -27.81 -39.80 36.88
CA LEU A 458 -27.07 -40.04 38.10
C LEU A 458 -27.34 -38.90 39.11
N GLU A 459 -27.30 -37.64 38.67
CA GLU A 459 -27.62 -36.49 39.54
C GLU A 459 -29.03 -36.57 40.11
N GLN A 460 -29.99 -36.86 39.26
CA GLN A 460 -31.39 -37.01 39.68
C GLN A 460 -31.58 -38.21 40.62
N ARG A 461 -31.02 -39.37 40.29
CA ARG A 461 -31.09 -40.59 41.07
C ARG A 461 -30.44 -40.45 42.44
N GLU A 462 -29.24 -39.93 42.53
CA GLU A 462 -28.54 -39.72 43.77
C GLU A 462 -29.14 -38.58 44.59
N SER A 463 -29.70 -37.56 43.96
CA SER A 463 -30.49 -36.52 44.64
C SER A 463 -31.75 -37.09 45.28
N ALA A 464 -32.47 -37.99 44.61
CA ALA A 464 -33.64 -38.68 45.15
C ALA A 464 -33.26 -39.66 46.24
N LYS A 465 -32.15 -40.46 46.07
CA LYS A 465 -31.68 -41.45 47.03
C LYS A 465 -31.21 -40.81 48.35
N THR A 466 -30.49 -39.69 48.28
CA THR A 466 -29.90 -39.01 49.45
C THR A 466 -30.83 -37.96 50.04
N GLY A 467 -31.87 -37.54 49.33
CA GLY A 467 -32.71 -36.40 49.70
C GLY A 467 -31.99 -35.05 49.76
N ILE A 468 -30.99 -34.88 48.92
CA ILE A 468 -30.19 -33.64 48.79
C ILE A 468 -30.59 -32.91 47.49
N PRO A 469 -31.50 -31.91 47.55
CA PRO A 469 -32.01 -31.27 46.36
C PRO A 469 -31.04 -30.31 45.68
N SER A 470 -29.92 -30.00 46.33
CA SER A 470 -28.84 -29.14 45.81
C SER A 470 -27.61 -29.89 45.35
N LEU A 471 -27.75 -31.20 45.18
CA LEU A 471 -26.68 -32.02 44.62
C LEU A 471 -26.46 -31.66 43.14
N LYS A 472 -25.20 -31.55 42.72
CA LYS A 472 -24.81 -31.32 41.33
C LYS A 472 -23.66 -32.22 40.93
N VAL A 473 -23.77 -32.80 39.78
CA VAL A 473 -22.62 -33.46 39.13
C VAL A 473 -21.92 -32.41 38.23
N SER A 474 -20.65 -32.17 38.42
CA SER A 474 -19.89 -31.15 37.73
C SER A 474 -18.48 -31.69 37.37
N PHE A 475 -17.78 -31.02 36.44
CA PHE A 475 -16.46 -31.38 35.98
C PHE A 475 -15.42 -30.33 36.37
N ASN A 476 -14.21 -30.77 36.69
CA ASN A 476 -13.05 -29.93 36.94
C ASN A 476 -11.81 -30.57 36.33
N ASN A 477 -11.01 -29.77 35.60
CA ASN A 477 -9.80 -30.27 34.92
C ASN A 477 -8.74 -30.95 35.81
N VAL A 478 -8.76 -30.67 37.13
CA VAL A 478 -7.80 -31.25 38.11
C VAL A 478 -8.29 -32.54 38.70
N PHE A 479 -9.61 -32.65 38.97
CA PHE A 479 -10.21 -33.74 39.74
C PHE A 479 -11.19 -34.61 38.94
N GLY A 480 -11.49 -34.26 37.69
CA GLY A 480 -12.46 -34.92 36.84
C GLY A 480 -13.92 -34.62 37.23
N TYR A 481 -14.79 -35.54 36.95
CA TYR A 481 -16.18 -35.48 37.40
C TYR A 481 -16.34 -35.70 38.89
N TYR A 482 -17.19 -34.89 39.54
CA TYR A 482 -17.46 -34.97 40.98
C TYR A 482 -18.90 -34.62 41.28
N ILE A 483 -19.37 -35.11 42.41
CA ILE A 483 -20.67 -34.76 42.99
C ILE A 483 -20.41 -33.64 44.00
N GLU A 484 -21.01 -32.47 43.84
CA GLU A 484 -20.87 -31.33 44.75
C GLU A 484 -22.07 -31.31 45.68
N VAL A 485 -21.82 -31.33 46.99
CA VAL A 485 -22.79 -31.26 48.05
C VAL A 485 -22.50 -30.05 48.92
N ARG A 486 -23.50 -29.18 49.14
CA ARG A 486 -23.39 -28.05 50.06
C ARG A 486 -23.19 -28.52 51.51
N ASN A 487 -22.40 -27.80 52.29
CA ASN A 487 -22.11 -28.13 53.69
C ASN A 487 -23.36 -28.29 54.59
N THR A 488 -24.49 -27.69 54.20
CA THR A 488 -25.80 -27.84 54.88
C THR A 488 -26.39 -29.24 54.80
N HIS A 489 -25.89 -30.11 53.90
CA HIS A 489 -26.42 -31.45 53.66
C HIS A 489 -25.29 -32.51 53.74
N LYS A 490 -24.16 -32.21 54.33
CA LYS A 490 -23.00 -33.12 54.38
C LYS A 490 -23.32 -34.38 55.21
N ASP A 491 -24.19 -34.28 56.20
CA ASP A 491 -24.61 -35.41 57.08
C ASP A 491 -25.53 -36.43 56.36
N LYS A 492 -26.00 -36.11 55.14
CA LYS A 492 -26.82 -36.97 54.30
C LYS A 492 -26.00 -37.72 53.26
N VAL A 493 -24.67 -37.48 53.20
CA VAL A 493 -23.79 -38.11 52.22
C VAL A 493 -23.57 -39.56 52.59
N PRO A 494 -23.75 -40.52 51.68
CA PRO A 494 -23.49 -41.96 51.93
C PRO A 494 -21.99 -42.18 52.24
N GLU A 495 -21.72 -43.15 53.15
CA GLU A 495 -20.35 -43.52 53.56
C GLU A 495 -19.51 -44.07 52.40
N GLU A 496 -20.15 -44.62 51.37
CA GLU A 496 -19.55 -45.14 50.18
C GLU A 496 -18.95 -44.07 49.24
N TRP A 497 -19.29 -42.80 49.44
CA TRP A 497 -18.77 -41.70 48.62
C TRP A 497 -17.42 -41.24 49.12
N ILE A 498 -16.42 -41.24 48.21
CA ILE A 498 -15.06 -40.83 48.52
C ILE A 498 -14.94 -39.30 48.40
N ARG A 499 -14.61 -38.63 49.51
CA ARG A 499 -14.36 -37.19 49.52
C ARG A 499 -13.05 -36.85 48.82
N LYS A 500 -13.10 -35.98 47.84
CA LYS A 500 -11.95 -35.50 47.08
C LYS A 500 -11.46 -34.11 47.46
N GLN A 501 -12.40 -33.20 47.78
CA GLN A 501 -12.07 -31.83 48.09
C GLN A 501 -13.09 -31.20 49.04
N THR A 502 -12.61 -30.40 49.99
CA THR A 502 -13.43 -29.57 50.86
C THR A 502 -13.29 -28.10 50.43
N LEU A 503 -14.42 -27.46 50.16
CA LEU A 503 -14.52 -26.03 49.83
C LEU A 503 -15.20 -25.30 51.04
N VAL A 504 -15.16 -23.97 51.01
CA VAL A 504 -15.75 -23.13 52.07
C VAL A 504 -17.26 -23.42 52.27
N ASN A 505 -17.99 -23.65 51.15
CA ASN A 505 -19.44 -23.79 51.16
C ASN A 505 -19.97 -25.16 50.69
N ALA A 506 -19.11 -26.07 50.27
CA ALA A 506 -19.46 -27.35 49.70
C ALA A 506 -18.31 -28.38 49.86
N GLU A 507 -18.66 -29.66 49.76
CA GLU A 507 -17.69 -30.75 49.64
C GLU A 507 -17.90 -31.48 48.32
N ARG A 508 -16.83 -32.02 47.77
CA ARG A 508 -16.81 -32.74 46.48
C ARG A 508 -16.48 -34.18 46.69
N TYR A 509 -17.30 -35.04 46.12
CA TYR A 509 -17.25 -36.46 46.26
C TYR A 509 -17.14 -37.16 44.92
N ILE A 510 -16.62 -38.39 44.93
CA ILE A 510 -16.55 -39.29 43.79
C ILE A 510 -17.11 -40.67 44.20
N THR A 511 -17.79 -41.34 43.27
CA THR A 511 -18.23 -42.72 43.39
C THR A 511 -17.43 -43.61 42.40
N GLU A 512 -17.37 -44.89 42.64
CA GLU A 512 -16.72 -45.87 41.74
C GLU A 512 -17.41 -45.86 40.37
N GLU A 513 -18.73 -45.80 40.36
CA GLU A 513 -19.56 -45.69 39.16
C GLU A 513 -19.27 -44.41 38.36
N LEU A 514 -19.20 -43.28 39.05
CA LEU A 514 -18.84 -41.99 38.40
C LEU A 514 -17.44 -42.03 37.78
N LYS A 515 -16.49 -42.68 38.45
CA LYS A 515 -15.13 -42.85 37.95
C LYS A 515 -15.04 -43.75 36.71
N GLU A 516 -15.80 -44.82 36.65
CA GLU A 516 -15.88 -45.69 35.48
C GLU A 516 -16.46 -44.97 34.27
N TYR A 517 -17.57 -44.25 34.46
CA TYR A 517 -18.18 -43.43 33.40
C TYR A 517 -17.29 -42.26 32.95
N GLU A 518 -16.59 -41.60 33.89
CA GLU A 518 -15.60 -40.59 33.59
C GLU A 518 -14.55 -41.11 32.64
N SER A 519 -13.97 -42.29 32.94
CA SER A 519 -12.97 -42.91 32.09
C SER A 519 -13.49 -43.20 30.67
N LYS A 520 -14.76 -43.62 30.54
CA LYS A 520 -15.40 -43.88 29.24
C LYS A 520 -15.65 -42.57 28.47
N ILE A 521 -16.15 -41.51 29.12
CA ILE A 521 -16.46 -40.23 28.50
C ILE A 521 -15.14 -39.52 28.05
N LEU A 522 -14.19 -39.36 28.95
CA LEU A 522 -12.91 -38.69 28.62
C LEU A 522 -12.13 -39.44 27.56
N GLY A 523 -12.12 -40.77 27.62
CA GLY A 523 -11.49 -41.57 26.56
C GLY A 523 -12.19 -41.46 25.22
N ALA A 524 -13.54 -41.28 25.19
CA ALA A 524 -14.26 -41.02 23.95
C ALA A 524 -13.99 -39.60 23.42
N GLU A 525 -14.03 -38.58 24.29
CA GLU A 525 -13.76 -37.17 23.88
C GLU A 525 -12.36 -36.98 23.31
N GLU A 526 -11.33 -37.60 23.91
CA GLU A 526 -9.96 -37.56 23.40
C GLU A 526 -9.85 -38.23 22.00
N LYS A 527 -10.50 -39.40 21.83
CA LYS A 527 -10.53 -40.06 20.52
C LYS A 527 -11.31 -39.28 19.47
N ILE A 528 -12.45 -38.68 19.84
CA ILE A 528 -13.23 -37.79 18.98
C ILE A 528 -12.33 -36.68 18.47
N HIS A 529 -11.61 -35.98 19.37
CA HIS A 529 -10.72 -34.88 19.00
C HIS A 529 -9.61 -35.35 18.03
N GLN A 530 -8.98 -36.47 18.31
CA GLN A 530 -7.93 -37.04 17.44
C GLN A 530 -8.48 -37.38 16.05
N LEU A 531 -9.64 -38.07 15.98
CA LEU A 531 -10.28 -38.44 14.72
C LEU A 531 -10.76 -37.21 13.92
N GLU A 532 -11.42 -36.26 14.57
CA GLU A 532 -11.84 -35.02 13.88
C GLU A 532 -10.66 -34.24 13.32
N THR A 533 -9.56 -34.14 14.07
CA THR A 533 -8.31 -33.49 13.60
C THR A 533 -7.74 -34.21 12.39
N GLN A 534 -7.65 -35.54 12.45
CA GLN A 534 -7.13 -36.34 11.35
C GLN A 534 -7.98 -36.24 10.09
N LEU A 535 -9.31 -36.33 10.22
CA LEU A 535 -10.25 -36.22 9.11
C LEU A 535 -10.23 -34.82 8.51
N PHE A 536 -10.13 -33.80 9.32
CA PHE A 536 -10.01 -32.41 8.86
C PHE A 536 -8.70 -32.16 8.12
N GLU A 537 -7.57 -32.63 8.63
CA GLU A 537 -6.26 -32.54 7.95
C GLU A 537 -6.29 -33.27 6.60
N GLN A 538 -6.91 -34.46 6.52
CA GLN A 538 -7.07 -35.17 5.25
C GLN A 538 -7.88 -34.36 4.25
N LEU A 539 -8.97 -33.70 4.71
CA LEU A 539 -9.77 -32.83 3.85
C LEU A 539 -8.97 -31.61 3.38
N VAL A 540 -8.23 -30.94 4.27
CA VAL A 540 -7.39 -29.78 3.93
C VAL A 540 -6.33 -30.16 2.90
N ASN A 541 -5.65 -31.29 3.07
CA ASN A 541 -4.67 -31.78 2.12
C ASN A 541 -5.30 -32.12 0.76
N TRP A 542 -6.53 -32.62 0.74
CA TRP A 542 -7.26 -32.87 -0.50
C TRP A 542 -7.70 -31.54 -1.16
N ILE A 543 -8.20 -30.55 -0.42
CA ILE A 543 -8.53 -29.20 -0.92
C ILE A 543 -7.29 -28.56 -1.57
N ALA A 544 -6.09 -28.78 -1.02
CA ALA A 544 -4.83 -28.24 -1.53
C ALA A 544 -4.54 -28.63 -2.99
N THR A 545 -5.10 -29.75 -3.48
CA THR A 545 -5.00 -30.14 -4.90
C THR A 545 -5.73 -29.18 -5.86
N TYR A 546 -6.65 -28.38 -5.36
CA TYR A 546 -7.42 -27.38 -6.11
C TYR A 546 -6.85 -25.95 -6.07
N ILE A 547 -5.68 -25.72 -5.44
CA ILE A 547 -5.09 -24.39 -5.27
C ILE A 547 -5.10 -23.60 -6.57
N LYS A 548 -4.60 -24.15 -7.68
CA LYS A 548 -4.52 -23.46 -8.97
C LYS A 548 -5.87 -23.03 -9.51
N HIS A 549 -6.89 -23.87 -9.37
CA HIS A 549 -8.26 -23.58 -9.86
C HIS A 549 -8.91 -22.46 -9.01
N VAL A 550 -8.74 -22.51 -7.71
CA VAL A 550 -9.27 -21.47 -6.80
C VAL A 550 -8.56 -20.14 -7.01
N GLN A 551 -7.23 -20.14 -7.22
CA GLN A 551 -6.46 -18.92 -7.53
C GLN A 551 -6.87 -18.31 -8.87
N LEU A 552 -7.12 -19.14 -9.89
CA LEU A 552 -7.65 -18.66 -11.18
C LEU A 552 -9.01 -18.00 -10.99
N ASN A 553 -9.92 -18.65 -10.29
CA ASN A 553 -11.24 -18.08 -9.96
C ASN A 553 -11.10 -16.75 -9.19
N ALA A 554 -10.24 -16.69 -8.19
CA ALA A 554 -9.98 -15.48 -7.39
C ALA A 554 -9.55 -14.31 -8.28
N ASN A 555 -8.62 -14.56 -9.21
CA ASN A 555 -8.13 -13.54 -10.14
C ASN A 555 -9.23 -13.06 -11.10
N LEU A 556 -10.02 -13.99 -11.68
CA LEU A 556 -11.11 -13.65 -12.60
C LEU A 556 -12.24 -12.87 -11.89
N ILE A 557 -12.57 -13.26 -10.66
CA ILE A 557 -13.55 -12.53 -9.84
C ILE A 557 -13.01 -11.14 -9.46
N ALA A 558 -11.73 -11.01 -9.13
CA ALA A 558 -11.11 -9.71 -8.86
C ALA A 558 -11.16 -8.79 -10.10
N GLN A 559 -10.88 -9.32 -11.29
CA GLN A 559 -11.02 -8.58 -12.55
C GLN A 559 -12.47 -8.13 -12.79
N LEU A 560 -13.42 -9.03 -12.62
CA LEU A 560 -14.83 -8.71 -12.79
C LEU A 560 -15.31 -7.69 -11.76
N ASP A 561 -14.84 -7.76 -10.53
CA ASP A 561 -15.14 -6.79 -9.48
C ASP A 561 -14.60 -5.39 -9.82
N CYS A 562 -13.38 -5.28 -10.35
CA CYS A 562 -12.85 -4.02 -10.87
C CYS A 562 -13.71 -3.45 -12.01
N LEU A 563 -14.14 -4.29 -12.95
CA LEU A 563 -14.96 -3.87 -14.08
C LEU A 563 -16.37 -3.44 -13.64
N THR A 564 -16.97 -4.14 -12.67
CA THR A 564 -18.26 -3.71 -12.06
C THR A 564 -18.11 -2.42 -11.27
N SER A 565 -16.98 -2.22 -10.58
CA SER A 565 -16.63 -0.97 -9.89
C SER A 565 -16.56 0.20 -10.88
N PHE A 566 -15.86 0.05 -12.01
CA PHE A 566 -15.77 1.07 -13.05
C PHE A 566 -17.13 1.32 -13.71
N THR A 567 -17.95 0.29 -13.89
CA THR A 567 -19.31 0.44 -14.42
C THR A 567 -20.18 1.25 -13.47
N GLN A 568 -20.15 0.93 -12.17
CA GLN A 568 -20.90 1.65 -11.16
C GLN A 568 -20.46 3.13 -11.08
N LEU A 569 -19.14 3.37 -11.11
CA LEU A 569 -18.57 4.71 -11.14
C LEU A 569 -19.04 5.49 -12.38
N ALA A 570 -19.09 4.83 -13.55
CA ALA A 570 -19.54 5.44 -14.79
C ALA A 570 -21.05 5.80 -14.79
N ILE A 571 -21.86 4.98 -14.14
CA ILE A 571 -23.31 5.24 -13.98
C ILE A 571 -23.52 6.42 -13.02
N ASP A 572 -22.89 6.35 -11.82
CA ASP A 572 -23.08 7.34 -10.75
C ASP A 572 -22.65 8.75 -11.17
N ASN A 573 -21.57 8.84 -11.97
CA ASN A 573 -20.96 10.13 -12.30
C ASN A 573 -21.08 10.51 -13.79
N LYS A 574 -21.85 9.75 -14.56
CA LYS A 574 -22.05 9.99 -16.01
C LYS A 574 -20.72 10.04 -16.77
N TYR A 575 -19.81 9.09 -16.48
CA TYR A 575 -18.56 8.98 -17.21
C TYR A 575 -18.76 8.32 -18.57
N VAL A 576 -17.93 8.68 -19.54
CA VAL A 576 -18.00 8.23 -20.92
C VAL A 576 -16.87 7.30 -21.29
N CYS A 577 -17.09 6.44 -22.29
CA CYS A 577 -16.07 5.60 -22.86
C CYS A 577 -15.07 6.44 -23.66
N PRO A 578 -13.77 6.43 -23.34
CA PRO A 578 -12.78 7.12 -24.16
C PRO A 578 -12.47 6.31 -25.42
N ASP A 579 -12.22 7.00 -26.56
CA ASP A 579 -11.73 6.40 -27.79
C ASP A 579 -10.20 6.43 -27.80
N LEU A 580 -9.57 5.25 -27.72
CA LEU A 580 -8.12 5.07 -27.73
C LEU A 580 -7.65 4.43 -29.03
N ASP A 581 -6.59 5.00 -29.61
CA ASP A 581 -5.93 4.46 -30.79
C ASP A 581 -4.41 4.73 -30.78
N GLU A 582 -3.75 4.54 -31.93
CA GLU A 582 -2.31 4.75 -32.05
C GLU A 582 -1.92 6.17 -32.46
N ARG A 583 -2.87 7.09 -32.61
CA ARG A 583 -2.60 8.51 -32.87
C ARG A 583 -1.75 9.13 -31.77
N PHE A 584 -1.28 10.34 -32.00
CA PHE A 584 -0.54 11.11 -30.99
C PHE A 584 -1.41 12.15 -30.29
N ASP A 585 -2.60 12.44 -30.81
CA ASP A 585 -3.46 13.50 -30.33
C ASP A 585 -4.10 13.17 -28.97
N LEU A 586 -4.38 14.21 -28.22
CA LEU A 586 -5.20 14.15 -27.00
C LEU A 586 -6.29 15.22 -27.10
N GLU A 587 -7.53 14.80 -27.27
CA GLU A 587 -8.70 15.68 -27.29
C GLU A 587 -9.63 15.30 -26.13
N ILE A 588 -9.83 16.20 -25.20
CA ILE A 588 -10.76 16.09 -24.07
C ILE A 588 -11.78 17.19 -24.22
N LYS A 589 -13.07 16.85 -24.32
CA LYS A 589 -14.18 17.80 -24.32
C LYS A 589 -14.91 17.77 -22.98
N GLU A 590 -15.16 18.93 -22.42
CA GLU A 590 -15.84 19.12 -21.15
C GLU A 590 -15.30 18.18 -20.06
N GLY A 591 -13.95 18.11 -19.95
CA GLY A 591 -13.27 17.32 -18.94
C GLY A 591 -13.55 17.83 -17.52
N ARG A 592 -13.70 16.93 -16.57
CA ARG A 592 -13.93 17.22 -15.15
C ARG A 592 -12.86 16.54 -14.29
N HIS A 593 -12.53 17.15 -13.15
CA HIS A 593 -11.56 16.56 -12.22
C HIS A 593 -12.27 15.56 -11.30
N PRO A 594 -11.96 14.25 -11.38
CA PRO A 594 -12.73 13.20 -10.70
C PRO A 594 -12.77 13.36 -9.17
N VAL A 595 -11.69 13.84 -8.56
CA VAL A 595 -11.61 14.02 -7.11
C VAL A 595 -12.29 15.30 -6.66
N ILE A 596 -12.01 16.44 -7.32
CA ILE A 596 -12.61 17.73 -6.93
C ILE A 596 -14.13 17.71 -7.15
N GLU A 597 -14.61 17.12 -8.24
CA GLU A 597 -16.05 16.97 -8.52
C GLU A 597 -16.77 16.28 -7.36
N LYS A 598 -16.17 15.29 -6.74
CA LYS A 598 -16.72 14.56 -5.59
C LYS A 598 -16.72 15.34 -4.27
N GLN A 599 -15.82 16.31 -4.13
CA GLN A 599 -15.69 17.13 -2.92
C GLN A 599 -16.56 18.40 -2.96
N LEU A 600 -17.13 18.72 -4.11
CA LEU A 600 -18.00 19.90 -4.22
C LEU A 600 -19.28 19.70 -3.41
N PRO A 601 -19.80 20.78 -2.79
CA PRO A 601 -21.10 20.74 -2.12
C PRO A 601 -22.21 20.30 -3.07
N VAL A 602 -23.22 19.63 -2.55
CA VAL A 602 -24.38 19.15 -3.32
C VAL A 602 -25.01 20.33 -4.04
N GLY A 603 -25.21 20.22 -5.36
CA GLY A 603 -25.80 21.26 -6.21
C GLY A 603 -24.81 22.26 -6.81
N VAL A 604 -23.51 22.18 -6.47
CA VAL A 604 -22.48 23.01 -7.12
C VAL A 604 -21.82 22.19 -8.23
N PRO A 605 -22.02 22.52 -9.52
CA PRO A 605 -21.41 21.78 -10.61
C PRO A 605 -19.90 22.08 -10.71
N TYR A 606 -19.11 21.10 -11.11
CA TYR A 606 -17.72 21.33 -11.52
C TYR A 606 -17.72 22.06 -12.88
N ILE A 607 -16.87 23.07 -13.03
CA ILE A 607 -16.69 23.77 -14.31
C ILE A 607 -15.75 22.95 -15.19
N SER A 608 -16.30 22.32 -16.19
CA SER A 608 -15.60 21.47 -17.14
C SER A 608 -14.72 22.27 -18.11
N ASN A 609 -13.65 21.65 -18.60
CA ASN A 609 -12.68 22.30 -19.46
C ASN A 609 -12.27 21.40 -20.64
N ASP A 610 -12.06 22.04 -21.80
CA ASP A 610 -11.57 21.39 -23.01
C ASP A 610 -10.04 21.45 -23.04
N VAL A 611 -9.41 20.36 -23.48
CA VAL A 611 -7.96 20.27 -23.70
C VAL A 611 -7.71 19.57 -25.02
N TYR A 612 -6.96 20.22 -25.90
CA TYR A 612 -6.51 19.64 -27.15
C TYR A 612 -4.98 19.77 -27.26
N LEU A 613 -4.29 18.67 -27.56
CA LEU A 613 -2.83 18.62 -27.77
C LEU A 613 -2.51 17.73 -28.95
N ASP A 614 -1.67 18.22 -29.85
CA ASP A 614 -1.12 17.45 -30.98
C ASP A 614 0.39 17.67 -31.12
N ARG A 615 1.02 17.13 -32.17
CA ARG A 615 2.44 17.31 -32.43
C ARG A 615 2.78 18.38 -33.48
N GLU A 616 1.75 18.96 -34.11
CA GLU A 616 1.91 19.81 -35.27
C GLU A 616 1.49 21.24 -35.05
N THR A 617 0.37 21.46 -34.34
CA THR A 617 -0.22 22.79 -34.19
C THR A 617 -0.31 23.26 -32.73
N GLN A 618 -0.50 22.36 -31.78
CA GLN A 618 -0.70 22.67 -30.36
C GLN A 618 -0.01 21.65 -29.46
N GLN A 619 1.33 21.61 -29.53
CA GLN A 619 2.15 20.72 -28.72
C GLN A 619 2.19 21.15 -27.26
N ILE A 620 2.29 22.48 -27.03
CA ILE A 620 2.38 23.08 -25.70
C ILE A 620 1.24 24.07 -25.51
N ILE A 621 0.48 23.88 -24.44
CA ILE A 621 -0.50 24.85 -23.95
C ILE A 621 0.15 25.62 -22.80
N MET A 622 0.36 26.92 -22.99
CA MET A 622 0.80 27.83 -21.95
C MET A 622 -0.42 28.38 -21.22
N ILE A 623 -0.57 28.06 -19.94
CA ILE A 623 -1.78 28.44 -19.16
C ILE A 623 -1.42 29.55 -18.18
N THR A 624 -1.91 30.77 -18.46
CA THR A 624 -1.76 31.93 -17.57
C THR A 624 -3.03 32.19 -16.74
N GLY A 625 -2.92 32.99 -15.71
CA GLY A 625 -4.04 33.36 -14.86
C GLY A 625 -3.66 33.47 -13.38
N PRO A 626 -4.55 34.06 -12.57
CA PRO A 626 -4.27 34.30 -11.16
C PRO A 626 -4.16 32.99 -10.36
N ASN A 627 -3.49 33.06 -9.20
CA ASN A 627 -3.50 31.97 -8.25
C ASN A 627 -4.94 31.74 -7.76
N MET A 628 -5.31 30.51 -7.44
CA MET A 628 -6.66 30.05 -7.09
C MET A 628 -7.64 30.00 -8.29
N SER A 629 -7.25 30.34 -9.51
CA SER A 629 -8.13 30.24 -10.68
C SER A 629 -8.42 28.78 -11.11
N GLY A 630 -7.61 27.82 -10.68
CA GLY A 630 -7.78 26.40 -11.03
C GLY A 630 -6.81 25.87 -12.07
N LYS A 631 -5.72 26.58 -12.39
CA LYS A 631 -4.66 26.11 -13.33
C LYS A 631 -4.16 24.69 -12.99
N SER A 632 -3.69 24.48 -11.77
CA SER A 632 -3.19 23.18 -11.29
C SER A 632 -4.27 22.09 -11.33
N ALA A 633 -5.55 22.44 -11.11
CA ALA A 633 -6.67 21.50 -11.21
C ALA A 633 -6.87 21.02 -12.66
N ILE A 634 -6.71 21.88 -13.66
CA ILE A 634 -6.83 21.54 -15.08
C ILE A 634 -5.67 20.60 -15.49
N LEU A 635 -4.45 20.87 -15.05
CA LEU A 635 -3.31 20.00 -15.28
C LEU A 635 -3.55 18.59 -14.72
N ARG A 636 -3.87 18.49 -13.42
CA ARG A 636 -4.17 17.24 -12.76
C ARG A 636 -5.36 16.51 -13.39
N GLN A 637 -6.44 17.22 -13.71
CA GLN A 637 -7.61 16.69 -14.43
C GLN A 637 -7.19 15.95 -15.71
N THR A 638 -6.34 16.58 -16.53
CA THR A 638 -5.86 15.99 -17.80
C THR A 638 -5.10 14.69 -17.56
N ALA A 639 -4.15 14.70 -16.61
CA ALA A 639 -3.41 13.48 -16.28
C ALA A 639 -4.30 12.36 -15.73
N LEU A 640 -5.25 12.69 -14.83
CA LEU A 640 -6.14 11.72 -14.22
C LEU A 640 -7.10 11.10 -15.26
N ILE A 641 -7.60 11.90 -16.22
CA ILE A 641 -8.44 11.40 -17.32
C ILE A 641 -7.64 10.40 -18.18
N VAL A 642 -6.41 10.75 -18.58
CA VAL A 642 -5.52 9.88 -19.35
C VAL A 642 -5.22 8.59 -18.58
N LEU A 643 -4.90 8.70 -17.29
CA LEU A 643 -4.62 7.56 -16.43
C LEU A 643 -5.83 6.61 -16.32
N MET A 644 -7.02 7.14 -16.05
CA MET A 644 -8.25 6.37 -15.97
C MET A 644 -8.57 5.67 -17.30
N ALA A 645 -8.40 6.37 -18.44
CA ALA A 645 -8.58 5.80 -19.76
C ALA A 645 -7.66 4.57 -19.97
N GLN A 646 -6.38 4.68 -19.62
CA GLN A 646 -5.41 3.59 -19.79
C GLN A 646 -5.48 2.51 -18.70
N MET A 647 -6.17 2.75 -17.60
CA MET A 647 -6.59 1.68 -16.69
C MET A 647 -7.73 0.83 -17.28
N GLY A 648 -8.38 1.30 -18.33
CA GLY A 648 -9.58 0.70 -18.90
C GLY A 648 -10.87 1.12 -18.21
N SER A 649 -10.88 2.25 -17.52
CA SER A 649 -12.08 2.87 -16.93
C SER A 649 -12.72 3.86 -17.90
N PHE A 650 -14.01 4.15 -17.72
CA PHE A 650 -14.65 5.32 -18.29
C PHE A 650 -14.16 6.58 -17.57
N VAL A 651 -14.28 7.74 -18.22
CA VAL A 651 -13.63 8.98 -17.83
C VAL A 651 -14.62 10.14 -17.63
N PRO A 652 -14.32 11.09 -16.73
CA PRO A 652 -15.16 12.25 -16.45
C PRO A 652 -15.04 13.34 -17.53
N ALA A 653 -15.70 13.13 -18.64
CA ALA A 653 -15.74 14.08 -19.77
C ALA A 653 -17.04 13.93 -20.58
N GLU A 654 -17.30 14.80 -21.55
CA GLU A 654 -18.31 14.60 -22.56
C GLU A 654 -17.82 13.63 -23.65
N SER A 655 -16.58 13.82 -24.09
CA SER A 655 -15.88 12.89 -24.99
C SER A 655 -14.37 12.96 -24.81
N VAL A 656 -13.68 11.84 -25.02
CA VAL A 656 -12.23 11.79 -25.05
C VAL A 656 -11.78 10.96 -26.24
N ARG A 657 -10.87 11.51 -27.06
CA ARG A 657 -10.15 10.80 -28.11
C ARG A 657 -8.67 10.98 -27.86
N MET A 658 -7.94 9.91 -27.79
CA MET A 658 -6.52 9.99 -27.43
C MET A 658 -5.69 8.85 -28.02
N GLY A 659 -4.47 9.19 -28.36
CA GLY A 659 -3.43 8.18 -28.56
C GLY A 659 -2.91 7.67 -27.22
N VAL A 660 -2.35 6.46 -27.24
CA VAL A 660 -1.70 5.89 -26.03
C VAL A 660 -0.58 6.82 -25.57
N VAL A 661 -0.58 7.11 -24.27
CA VAL A 661 0.49 7.80 -23.56
C VAL A 661 1.39 6.76 -22.90
N ASP A 662 2.69 6.86 -23.09
CA ASP A 662 3.64 5.91 -22.52
C ASP A 662 4.27 6.39 -21.21
N LYS A 663 4.36 7.72 -21.03
CA LYS A 663 4.89 8.36 -19.82
C LYS A 663 4.05 9.56 -19.40
N ILE A 664 3.76 9.67 -18.13
CA ILE A 664 3.11 10.85 -17.53
C ILE A 664 4.08 11.44 -16.53
N PHE A 665 4.38 12.72 -16.72
CA PHE A 665 5.22 13.52 -15.84
C PHE A 665 4.45 14.68 -15.27
N THR A 666 4.58 14.91 -13.98
CA THR A 666 3.98 16.08 -13.33
C THR A 666 4.97 16.76 -12.41
N ARG A 667 5.06 18.06 -12.57
CA ARG A 667 5.64 18.97 -11.59
C ARG A 667 4.54 19.95 -11.17
N VAL A 668 3.81 19.62 -10.13
CA VAL A 668 2.61 20.37 -9.67
C VAL A 668 2.69 20.58 -8.15
N GLY A 669 2.66 21.83 -7.70
CA GLY A 669 2.68 22.20 -6.29
C GLY A 669 4.09 22.31 -5.69
N ALA A 670 4.23 23.12 -4.63
CA ALA A 670 5.45 23.20 -3.83
C ALA A 670 5.39 22.13 -2.74
N SER A 671 6.29 21.17 -2.77
CA SER A 671 6.48 20.24 -1.66
C SER A 671 7.65 20.72 -0.82
N ASP A 672 7.36 21.30 0.35
CA ASP A 672 8.38 21.60 1.34
C ASP A 672 8.83 20.30 1.99
N ASN A 673 9.94 19.75 1.53
CA ASN A 673 10.57 18.61 2.20
C ASN A 673 11.63 19.10 3.19
N ILE A 674 11.18 19.75 4.24
CA ILE A 674 12.05 20.34 5.29
C ILE A 674 12.90 19.24 5.98
N SER A 675 12.44 17.99 5.97
CA SER A 675 13.11 16.88 6.66
C SER A 675 14.45 16.47 6.04
N MET A 676 14.68 16.76 4.74
CA MET A 676 15.95 16.43 4.06
C MET A 676 16.92 17.61 3.95
N GLY A 677 16.53 18.82 4.41
CA GLY A 677 17.39 20.01 4.35
C GLY A 677 17.65 20.55 2.95
N GLU A 678 16.93 20.06 1.93
CA GLU A 678 17.01 20.54 0.56
C GLU A 678 16.18 21.82 0.37
N SER A 679 16.71 22.78 -0.39
CA SER A 679 15.95 23.95 -0.81
C SER A 679 14.78 23.53 -1.70
N THR A 680 13.60 24.13 -1.49
CA THR A 680 12.40 23.90 -2.35
C THR A 680 12.70 24.08 -3.83
N PHE A 681 13.58 25.03 -4.17
CA PHE A 681 14.04 25.25 -5.54
C PHE A 681 14.92 24.10 -6.06
N MET A 682 15.79 23.52 -5.23
CA MET A 682 16.61 22.37 -5.65
C MET A 682 15.74 21.12 -5.92
N VAL A 683 14.73 20.88 -5.07
CA VAL A 683 13.75 19.79 -5.32
C VAL A 683 13.01 20.02 -6.63
N GLU A 684 12.59 21.27 -6.91
CA GLU A 684 11.95 21.64 -8.17
C GLU A 684 12.85 21.36 -9.37
N MET A 685 14.13 21.73 -9.29
CA MET A 685 15.08 21.50 -10.38
C MET A 685 15.39 20.01 -10.58
N ASN A 686 15.48 19.23 -9.51
CA ASN A 686 15.68 17.78 -9.59
C ASN A 686 14.46 17.09 -10.26
N GLU A 687 13.23 17.46 -9.88
CA GLU A 687 12.01 16.95 -10.51
C GLU A 687 11.98 17.32 -12.00
N THR A 688 12.29 18.56 -12.33
CA THR A 688 12.31 19.04 -13.72
C THR A 688 13.40 18.36 -14.55
N ALA A 689 14.59 18.18 -13.99
CA ALA A 689 15.68 17.46 -14.66
C ALA A 689 15.32 16.00 -14.93
N SER A 690 14.68 15.32 -13.99
CA SER A 690 14.17 13.96 -14.21
C SER A 690 13.18 13.91 -15.38
N ILE A 691 12.27 14.87 -15.47
CA ILE A 691 11.33 14.97 -16.59
C ILE A 691 12.06 15.12 -17.90
N LEU A 692 12.93 16.15 -18.04
CA LEU A 692 13.59 16.51 -19.29
C LEU A 692 14.50 15.39 -19.83
N ASN A 693 15.13 14.62 -18.95
CA ASN A 693 16.00 13.51 -19.32
C ASN A 693 15.25 12.23 -19.74
N ASN A 694 13.96 12.12 -19.44
CA ASN A 694 13.18 10.89 -19.66
C ASN A 694 12.03 11.03 -20.68
N ILE A 695 12.00 12.10 -21.46
CA ILE A 695 10.97 12.39 -22.46
C ILE A 695 10.96 11.33 -23.56
N SER A 696 9.76 10.87 -23.93
CA SER A 696 9.47 10.00 -25.07
C SER A 696 8.53 10.67 -26.07
N GLU A 697 8.30 10.05 -27.21
CA GLU A 697 7.38 10.55 -28.25
C GLU A 697 5.92 10.64 -27.79
N ARG A 698 5.53 9.84 -26.81
CA ARG A 698 4.16 9.72 -26.33
C ARG A 698 3.98 10.28 -24.91
N SER A 699 4.99 11.02 -24.42
CA SER A 699 4.95 11.62 -23.09
C SER A 699 3.87 12.70 -22.98
N LEU A 700 3.22 12.74 -21.81
CA LEU A 700 2.40 13.85 -21.34
C LEU A 700 3.12 14.54 -20.18
N VAL A 701 3.46 15.81 -20.36
CA VAL A 701 4.24 16.61 -19.41
C VAL A 701 3.35 17.72 -18.83
N LEU A 702 3.31 17.83 -17.51
CA LEU A 702 2.48 18.79 -16.78
C LEU A 702 3.36 19.60 -15.83
N LEU A 703 3.60 20.87 -16.17
CA LEU A 703 4.46 21.78 -15.42
C LEU A 703 3.62 22.90 -14.78
N ASP A 704 3.78 23.12 -13.49
CA ASP A 704 3.05 24.15 -12.77
C ASP A 704 3.99 25.04 -11.99
N GLU A 705 3.96 26.33 -12.31
CA GLU A 705 4.69 27.41 -11.65
C GLU A 705 6.21 27.15 -11.50
N ILE A 706 6.86 26.70 -12.59
CA ILE A 706 8.31 26.49 -12.62
C ILE A 706 9.06 27.83 -12.45
N GLY A 707 10.11 27.84 -11.64
CA GLY A 707 10.97 29.00 -11.38
C GLY A 707 10.48 29.89 -10.23
N ARG A 708 9.46 29.45 -9.46
CA ARG A 708 8.91 30.26 -8.36
C ARG A 708 9.87 30.37 -7.15
N GLY A 709 10.78 29.42 -6.98
CA GLY A 709 11.71 29.34 -5.84
C GLY A 709 12.96 30.21 -5.92
N THR A 710 13.12 31.05 -6.98
CA THR A 710 14.30 31.87 -7.22
C THR A 710 13.92 33.32 -7.56
N SER A 711 14.89 34.13 -8.03
CA SER A 711 14.60 35.51 -8.49
C SER A 711 13.67 35.48 -9.71
N THR A 712 12.88 36.53 -9.89
CA THR A 712 11.89 36.61 -10.99
C THR A 712 12.54 36.40 -12.36
N TYR A 713 13.66 37.04 -12.63
CA TYR A 713 14.36 36.93 -13.92
C TYR A 713 14.97 35.56 -14.16
N ASP A 714 15.59 34.96 -13.13
CA ASP A 714 16.08 33.58 -13.24
C ASP A 714 14.93 32.60 -13.48
N GLY A 715 13.80 32.78 -12.76
CA GLY A 715 12.61 31.96 -12.91
C GLY A 715 12.01 32.03 -14.31
N ILE A 716 11.85 33.24 -14.88
CA ILE A 716 11.39 33.45 -16.26
C ILE A 716 12.35 32.80 -17.25
N SER A 717 13.66 33.02 -17.08
CA SER A 717 14.69 32.50 -18.00
C SER A 717 14.70 30.96 -18.03
N ILE A 718 14.58 30.31 -16.86
CA ILE A 718 14.51 28.86 -16.74
C ILE A 718 13.21 28.34 -17.38
N ALA A 719 12.06 28.95 -17.07
CA ALA A 719 10.77 28.54 -17.62
C ALA A 719 10.72 28.67 -19.15
N TRP A 720 11.30 29.75 -19.69
CA TRP A 720 11.43 29.98 -21.13
C TRP A 720 12.29 28.87 -21.76
N ALA A 721 13.51 28.66 -21.25
CA ALA A 721 14.45 27.69 -21.79
C ALA A 721 13.89 26.25 -21.75
N ILE A 722 13.14 25.88 -20.68
CA ILE A 722 12.46 24.59 -20.59
C ILE A 722 11.39 24.47 -21.67
N SER A 723 10.55 25.51 -21.88
CA SER A 723 9.48 25.49 -22.87
C SER A 723 10.03 25.40 -24.30
N GLU A 724 11.11 26.11 -24.60
CA GLU A 724 11.85 26.05 -25.86
C GLU A 724 12.46 24.66 -26.07
N TYR A 725 13.14 24.12 -25.08
CA TYR A 725 13.70 22.75 -25.12
C TYR A 725 12.63 21.71 -25.42
N LEU A 726 11.47 21.77 -24.74
CA LEU A 726 10.34 20.85 -24.97
C LEU A 726 9.76 21.01 -26.39
N HIS A 727 9.66 22.25 -26.88
CA HIS A 727 9.17 22.55 -28.24
C HIS A 727 10.10 21.99 -29.31
N GLU A 728 11.42 22.19 -29.16
CA GLU A 728 12.40 21.78 -30.15
C GLU A 728 12.83 20.32 -30.04
N HIS A 729 12.46 19.67 -28.92
CA HIS A 729 12.83 18.28 -28.67
C HIS A 729 12.30 17.35 -29.79
N PRO A 730 13.12 16.41 -30.32
CA PRO A 730 12.72 15.52 -31.43
C PRO A 730 11.44 14.73 -31.14
N ASN A 731 11.24 14.36 -29.88
CA ASN A 731 10.07 13.59 -29.40
C ASN A 731 8.77 14.42 -29.30
N LYS A 732 8.83 15.74 -29.33
CA LYS A 732 7.69 16.65 -29.28
C LYS A 732 6.63 16.24 -28.23
N PRO A 733 6.98 16.18 -26.94
CA PRO A 733 6.06 15.74 -25.89
C PRO A 733 4.85 16.68 -25.78
N LYS A 734 3.68 16.11 -25.54
CA LYS A 734 2.47 16.90 -25.24
C LYS A 734 2.63 17.59 -23.89
N THR A 735 2.50 18.91 -23.83
CA THR A 735 2.82 19.69 -22.63
C THR A 735 1.70 20.66 -22.24
N LEU A 736 1.33 20.64 -20.95
CA LEU A 736 0.56 21.71 -20.31
C LEU A 736 1.48 22.43 -19.33
N PHE A 737 1.68 23.74 -19.54
CA PHE A 737 2.55 24.56 -18.71
C PHE A 737 1.75 25.69 -18.06
N ALA A 738 1.44 25.56 -16.78
CA ALA A 738 0.80 26.63 -16.03
C ALA A 738 1.85 27.56 -15.41
N THR A 739 1.66 28.85 -15.58
CA THR A 739 2.59 29.87 -15.09
C THR A 739 1.89 31.12 -14.63
N HIS A 740 2.56 31.91 -13.82
CA HIS A 740 2.17 33.28 -13.47
C HIS A 740 3.01 34.34 -14.20
N TYR A 741 4.00 33.89 -14.98
CA TYR A 741 4.85 34.79 -15.79
C TYR A 741 4.13 35.14 -17.08
N HIS A 742 3.75 36.42 -17.21
CA HIS A 742 3.03 36.93 -18.39
C HIS A 742 3.94 37.07 -19.62
N GLU A 743 5.21 37.17 -19.38
CA GLU A 743 6.28 37.27 -20.41
C GLU A 743 6.30 36.02 -21.29
N LEU A 744 5.94 34.85 -20.75
CA LEU A 744 5.85 33.61 -21.51
C LEU A 744 4.72 33.61 -22.55
N ASN A 745 3.81 34.57 -22.52
CA ASN A 745 2.81 34.74 -23.59
C ASN A 745 3.44 35.10 -24.96
N GLU A 746 4.62 35.69 -24.98
CA GLU A 746 5.33 36.01 -26.21
C GLU A 746 5.81 34.76 -26.98
N MET A 747 5.89 33.64 -26.31
CA MET A 747 6.31 32.37 -26.94
C MET A 747 5.35 31.90 -28.04
N GLU A 748 4.06 32.23 -28.00
CA GLU A 748 3.10 31.92 -29.07
C GLU A 748 3.45 32.62 -30.39
N VAL A 749 4.09 33.77 -30.32
CA VAL A 749 4.52 34.54 -31.51
C VAL A 749 5.81 33.94 -32.09
N THR A 750 6.66 33.40 -31.23
CA THR A 750 7.98 32.90 -31.61
C THR A 750 7.96 31.44 -32.05
N PHE A 751 7.07 30.62 -31.47
CA PHE A 751 7.04 29.17 -31.64
C PHE A 751 5.68 28.67 -32.13
N ASP A 752 5.63 28.09 -33.31
CA ASP A 752 4.39 27.72 -34.03
C ASP A 752 3.47 26.73 -33.29
N ARG A 753 4.06 25.88 -32.41
CA ARG A 753 3.32 24.82 -31.68
C ARG A 753 3.05 25.13 -30.22
N ILE A 754 3.31 26.37 -29.79
CA ILE A 754 2.94 26.89 -28.47
C ILE A 754 1.67 27.72 -28.62
N GLN A 755 0.66 27.46 -27.82
CA GLN A 755 -0.58 28.22 -27.79
C GLN A 755 -0.88 28.73 -26.38
N ASN A 756 -1.26 29.98 -26.29
CA ASN A 756 -1.62 30.62 -25.02
C ASN A 756 -3.07 30.40 -24.68
N PHE A 757 -3.28 30.05 -23.42
CA PHE A 757 -4.60 29.96 -22.80
C PHE A 757 -4.60 30.69 -21.46
N ASN A 758 -5.73 31.11 -21.02
CA ASN A 758 -5.91 31.66 -19.68
C ASN A 758 -7.14 31.07 -18.98
N VAL A 759 -7.09 31.03 -17.66
CA VAL A 759 -8.25 30.65 -16.87
C VAL A 759 -9.06 31.89 -16.57
N SER A 760 -10.27 31.95 -17.15
CA SER A 760 -11.10 33.13 -17.17
C SER A 760 -11.55 33.58 -15.77
N VAL A 761 -11.51 34.92 -15.58
CA VAL A 761 -11.97 35.59 -14.37
C VAL A 761 -12.90 36.74 -14.80
N LYS A 762 -13.88 37.03 -13.97
CA LYS A 762 -14.77 38.17 -14.20
C LYS A 762 -14.58 39.19 -13.08
N GLU A 763 -14.14 40.38 -13.46
CA GLU A 763 -14.03 41.49 -12.51
C GLU A 763 -15.43 42.06 -12.22
N LEU A 764 -15.76 42.13 -10.95
CA LEU A 764 -16.91 42.86 -10.41
C LEU A 764 -16.37 44.06 -9.65
N LYS A 765 -17.17 45.12 -9.47
CA LYS A 765 -16.74 46.40 -8.89
C LYS A 765 -15.85 46.31 -7.64
N ASP A 766 -16.01 45.29 -6.84
CA ASP A 766 -15.27 45.09 -5.58
C ASP A 766 -14.67 43.69 -5.37
N THR A 767 -14.94 42.73 -6.25
CA THR A 767 -14.53 41.34 -6.13
C THR A 767 -14.17 40.75 -7.48
N VAL A 768 -13.37 39.69 -7.47
CA VAL A 768 -13.04 38.88 -8.67
C VAL A 768 -13.77 37.54 -8.55
N LEU A 769 -14.57 37.23 -9.56
CA LEU A 769 -15.22 35.93 -9.69
C LEU A 769 -14.38 35.05 -10.59
N PHE A 770 -13.86 33.95 -10.02
CA PHE A 770 -13.14 32.93 -10.77
C PHE A 770 -14.14 32.06 -11.55
N ILE A 771 -14.19 32.22 -12.87
CA ILE A 771 -15.08 31.44 -13.75
C ILE A 771 -14.52 30.01 -13.92
N ARG A 772 -13.21 29.82 -13.79
CA ARG A 772 -12.51 28.54 -13.89
C ARG A 772 -12.62 27.85 -15.26
N LYS A 773 -12.98 28.57 -16.31
CA LYS A 773 -13.03 28.07 -17.71
C LYS A 773 -11.73 28.45 -18.42
N LEU A 774 -11.09 27.43 -19.05
CA LEU A 774 -9.94 27.63 -19.91
C LEU A 774 -10.39 28.27 -21.23
N VAL A 775 -9.79 29.38 -21.62
CA VAL A 775 -10.10 30.11 -22.85
C VAL A 775 -8.81 30.44 -23.59
N LYS A 776 -8.84 30.48 -24.92
CA LYS A 776 -7.69 30.80 -25.76
C LYS A 776 -7.26 32.26 -25.57
N GLY A 777 -5.95 32.49 -25.55
CA GLY A 777 -5.31 33.79 -25.38
C GLY A 777 -4.65 33.94 -24.01
N GLY A 778 -3.62 34.78 -23.90
CA GLY A 778 -2.91 35.06 -22.66
C GLY A 778 -3.69 36.02 -21.74
N SER A 779 -3.43 35.98 -20.44
CA SER A 779 -3.91 36.98 -19.47
C SER A 779 -2.89 38.11 -19.38
N ALA A 780 -3.37 39.34 -19.54
CA ALA A 780 -2.52 40.54 -19.47
C ALA A 780 -2.44 41.15 -18.05
N HIS A 781 -3.24 40.69 -17.08
CA HIS A 781 -3.33 41.30 -15.76
C HIS A 781 -3.00 40.33 -14.62
N SER A 782 -2.29 40.88 -13.63
CA SER A 782 -2.04 40.19 -12.36
C SER A 782 -3.15 40.46 -11.35
N PHE A 783 -3.69 39.40 -10.74
CA PHE A 783 -4.78 39.48 -9.75
C PHE A 783 -4.33 39.26 -8.30
N GLY A 784 -3.02 39.26 -8.04
CA GLY A 784 -2.46 38.94 -6.70
C GLY A 784 -3.00 39.85 -5.59
N ILE A 785 -3.17 41.16 -5.88
CA ILE A 785 -3.70 42.10 -4.88
C ILE A 785 -5.18 41.84 -4.60
N HIS A 786 -5.96 41.36 -5.59
CA HIS A 786 -7.36 41.00 -5.39
C HIS A 786 -7.49 39.76 -4.51
N VAL A 787 -6.62 38.78 -4.70
CA VAL A 787 -6.53 37.57 -3.83
C VAL A 787 -6.14 37.98 -2.40
N ALA A 788 -5.17 38.88 -2.24
CA ALA A 788 -4.80 39.41 -0.92
C ALA A 788 -5.96 40.09 -0.20
N LYS A 789 -6.79 40.85 -0.96
CA LYS A 789 -8.05 41.49 -0.45
C LYS A 789 -9.03 40.39 0.02
N MET A 790 -9.24 39.34 -0.78
CA MET A 790 -10.13 38.22 -0.44
C MET A 790 -9.65 37.45 0.78
N ALA A 791 -8.34 37.32 0.98
CA ALA A 791 -7.71 36.69 2.15
C ALA A 791 -7.84 37.54 3.44
N GLY A 792 -8.43 38.76 3.37
CA GLY A 792 -8.66 39.63 4.52
C GLY A 792 -7.45 40.50 4.92
N MET A 793 -6.51 40.76 4.01
CA MET A 793 -5.39 41.65 4.31
C MET A 793 -5.91 43.09 4.67
N PRO A 794 -5.22 43.80 5.59
CA PRO A 794 -5.61 45.16 5.97
C PRO A 794 -5.72 46.09 4.77
N GLN A 795 -6.78 46.88 4.73
CA GLN A 795 -7.10 47.77 3.60
C GLN A 795 -5.99 48.77 3.26
N ILE A 796 -5.23 49.23 4.26
CA ILE A 796 -4.07 50.13 4.09
C ILE A 796 -2.97 49.46 3.26
N VAL A 797 -2.71 48.16 3.48
CA VAL A 797 -1.70 47.36 2.75
C VAL A 797 -2.14 47.20 1.30
N ILE A 798 -3.41 46.84 1.08
CA ILE A 798 -4.02 46.69 -0.26
C ILE A 798 -3.91 47.98 -1.07
N GLN A 799 -4.27 49.14 -0.47
CA GLN A 799 -4.19 50.44 -1.15
C GLN A 799 -2.76 50.83 -1.52
N LYS A 800 -1.77 50.57 -0.63
CA LYS A 800 -0.36 50.80 -0.94
C LYS A 800 0.13 49.90 -2.05
N ALA A 801 -0.22 48.61 -2.03
CA ALA A 801 0.16 47.65 -3.05
C ALA A 801 -0.41 48.02 -4.42
N GLN A 802 -1.70 48.48 -4.49
CA GLN A 802 -2.32 48.94 -5.73
C GLN A 802 -1.63 50.19 -6.31
N LYS A 803 -1.20 51.13 -5.46
CA LYS A 803 -0.46 52.32 -5.92
C LYS A 803 0.90 51.95 -6.48
N LEU A 804 1.63 51.02 -5.82
CA LEU A 804 2.93 50.54 -6.26
C LEU A 804 2.81 49.77 -7.59
N LEU A 805 1.83 48.89 -7.71
CA LEU A 805 1.58 48.12 -8.96
C LEU A 805 1.37 49.06 -10.14
N LYS A 806 0.48 50.09 -9.99
CA LYS A 806 0.26 51.08 -11.04
C LYS A 806 1.49 51.90 -11.43
N GLN A 807 2.41 52.12 -10.50
CA GLN A 807 3.69 52.80 -10.77
C GLN A 807 4.65 51.90 -11.54
N LEU A 808 4.73 50.61 -11.18
CA LEU A 808 5.56 49.62 -11.86
C LEU A 808 5.07 49.34 -13.30
N GLU A 809 3.75 49.14 -13.48
CA GLU A 809 3.14 48.92 -14.80
C GLU A 809 3.33 50.15 -15.74
N LYS A 810 3.28 51.39 -15.21
CA LYS A 810 3.54 52.59 -16.01
C LYS A 810 5.02 52.72 -16.44
N ARG A 811 5.95 52.24 -15.65
CA ARG A 811 7.39 52.20 -16.01
C ARG A 811 7.61 51.25 -17.17
N HIS A 812 7.10 50.02 -17.09
CA HIS A 812 7.20 49.05 -18.17
C HIS A 812 6.57 49.53 -19.48
N SER A 813 5.37 50.11 -19.47
CA SER A 813 4.69 50.61 -20.69
C SER A 813 5.39 51.80 -21.34
N SER A 814 6.16 52.59 -20.60
CA SER A 814 6.92 53.74 -21.16
C SER A 814 8.24 53.31 -21.83
N GLU A 815 8.79 52.14 -21.47
CA GLU A 815 9.98 51.58 -22.11
C GLU A 815 9.61 50.86 -23.42
N GLU A 816 8.51 50.13 -23.52
CA GLU A 816 8.00 49.57 -24.78
C GLU A 816 7.72 50.61 -25.87
N LEU A 817 7.25 51.81 -25.50
CA LEU A 817 6.98 52.91 -26.47
C LEU A 817 8.23 53.64 -26.98
N SER A 818 9.37 53.50 -26.28
CA SER A 818 10.65 54.07 -26.74
C SER A 818 11.46 53.13 -27.65
N GLY A 819 11.17 51.80 -27.66
CA GLY A 819 11.87 50.80 -28.46
C GLY A 819 11.39 50.65 -29.93
N ILE A 820 10.24 51.29 -30.35
CA ILE A 820 9.67 51.07 -31.70
C ILE A 820 10.29 51.92 -32.82
N LYS A 821 11.39 52.64 -32.57
CA LYS A 821 12.10 53.40 -33.63
C LYS A 821 13.54 52.94 -33.79
N SER A 822 13.77 51.77 -34.34
CA SER A 822 14.81 51.43 -35.28
C SER A 822 14.79 49.92 -35.58
N ALA A 823 14.15 49.60 -36.74
CA ALA A 823 14.25 48.28 -37.33
C ALA A 823 15.59 48.19 -38.08
N ASN A 824 16.41 47.29 -37.75
CA ASN A 824 17.14 46.28 -38.53
C ASN A 824 18.43 45.85 -37.80
N ASP A 825 18.57 44.56 -37.76
CA ASP A 825 19.74 43.78 -37.36
C ASP A 825 20.09 43.71 -35.85
N GLU A 826 20.07 42.45 -35.43
CA GLU A 826 20.46 41.87 -34.14
C GLU A 826 19.25 41.70 -33.14
N LEU A 827 18.59 40.55 -33.27
CA LEU A 827 17.84 39.92 -32.21
C LEU A 827 18.78 39.61 -31.02
N GLN A 828 19.08 40.63 -30.26
CA GLN A 828 19.71 40.50 -28.95
C GLN A 828 18.71 40.99 -27.91
N LEU A 829 18.15 40.04 -27.16
CA LEU A 829 17.45 40.12 -25.90
C LEU A 829 17.48 41.53 -25.24
N SER A 830 16.53 42.41 -25.55
CA SER A 830 16.38 43.69 -24.89
C SER A 830 15.66 43.61 -23.51
N PHE A 831 15.60 42.41 -22.95
CA PHE A 831 14.99 42.13 -21.63
C PHE A 831 15.90 42.38 -20.43
N PHE A 832 17.18 42.74 -20.65
CA PHE A 832 18.12 42.89 -19.53
C PHE A 832 18.70 44.31 -19.47
N ASN A 833 17.85 45.31 -19.26
CA ASN A 833 18.35 46.56 -18.70
C ASN A 833 18.14 46.51 -17.18
N LEU A 834 19.20 46.09 -16.49
CA LEU A 834 19.40 46.34 -15.07
C LEU A 834 19.62 47.87 -14.90
N ASP A 835 18.53 48.66 -14.70
CA ASP A 835 18.67 50.04 -14.29
C ASP A 835 19.11 50.06 -12.82
N ASP A 836 20.44 50.13 -12.65
CA ASP A 836 21.01 50.58 -11.37
C ASP A 836 20.73 52.09 -11.26
N PRO A 837 19.94 52.57 -10.27
CA PRO A 837 19.64 53.97 -10.08
C PRO A 837 20.87 54.87 -10.11
N LEU A 838 22.01 54.31 -9.70
CA LEU A 838 23.35 54.98 -9.72
C LEU A 838 23.85 55.17 -11.15
N LEU A 839 23.60 54.23 -12.06
CA LEU A 839 23.97 54.36 -13.46
C LEU A 839 23.10 55.40 -14.20
N GLU A 840 21.82 55.56 -13.86
CA GLU A 840 20.97 56.58 -14.37
C GLU A 840 21.41 57.97 -13.86
N GLU A 841 21.73 58.13 -12.62
CA GLU A 841 22.29 59.38 -12.03
C GLU A 841 23.57 59.79 -12.69
N ILE A 842 24.47 58.82 -12.97
CA ILE A 842 25.72 59.07 -13.70
C ILE A 842 25.46 59.43 -15.15
N LYS A 843 24.54 58.81 -15.81
CA LYS A 843 24.11 59.10 -17.19
C LYS A 843 23.53 60.50 -17.31
N GLU A 844 22.62 60.89 -16.38
CA GLU A 844 22.08 62.25 -16.33
C GLU A 844 23.17 63.30 -16.12
N GLU A 845 24.08 63.03 -15.20
CA GLU A 845 25.20 63.96 -14.91
C GLU A 845 26.17 64.10 -16.12
N ILE A 846 26.45 62.99 -16.88
CA ILE A 846 27.25 63.04 -18.10
C ILE A 846 26.56 63.78 -19.24
N VAL A 847 25.24 63.56 -19.43
CA VAL A 847 24.41 64.21 -20.49
C VAL A 847 24.30 65.71 -20.28
N ASN A 848 24.20 66.15 -19.04
CA ASN A 848 24.06 67.59 -18.67
C ASN A 848 25.39 68.37 -18.69
N ILE A 849 26.53 67.74 -18.96
CA ILE A 849 27.83 68.40 -19.09
C ILE A 849 27.99 69.03 -20.49
N ASP A 850 28.04 70.37 -20.57
CA ASP A 850 28.42 71.06 -21.77
C ASP A 850 29.98 71.08 -21.86
N ILE A 851 30.50 70.16 -22.62
CA ILE A 851 31.97 69.94 -22.82
C ILE A 851 32.62 71.17 -23.41
N ASN A 852 31.92 71.99 -24.17
CA ASN A 852 32.45 73.18 -24.85
C ASN A 852 32.70 74.39 -23.94
N THR A 853 32.13 74.38 -22.75
CA THR A 853 32.25 75.49 -21.73
C THR A 853 33.21 75.18 -20.61
N LEU A 854 33.72 73.92 -20.50
CA LEU A 854 34.62 73.47 -19.43
C LEU A 854 36.09 73.72 -19.73
N THR A 855 36.83 74.27 -18.80
CA THR A 855 38.27 74.31 -18.83
C THR A 855 38.84 72.89 -18.55
N PRO A 856 40.09 72.55 -18.96
CA PRO A 856 40.69 71.25 -18.73
C PRO A 856 40.73 70.82 -17.26
N VAL A 857 40.87 71.76 -16.34
CA VAL A 857 40.84 71.50 -14.85
C VAL A 857 39.44 71.17 -14.37
N GLU A 858 38.45 71.91 -14.82
CA GLU A 858 37.03 71.64 -14.47
C GLU A 858 36.55 70.29 -15.07
N ALA A 859 36.97 69.94 -16.27
CA ALA A 859 36.67 68.64 -16.86
C ALA A 859 37.27 67.49 -16.04
N LEU A 860 38.50 67.61 -15.54
CA LEU A 860 39.15 66.63 -14.66
C LEU A 860 38.47 66.53 -13.29
N MET A 861 37.97 67.66 -12.74
CA MET A 861 37.24 67.67 -11.49
C MET A 861 35.87 66.97 -11.67
N LYS A 862 35.20 67.21 -12.76
CA LYS A 862 33.91 66.59 -13.09
C LYS A 862 34.02 65.12 -13.32
N LEU A 863 35.05 64.65 -14.04
CA LEU A 863 35.39 63.25 -14.20
C LEU A 863 35.70 62.56 -12.87
N ASN A 864 36.35 63.28 -11.95
CA ASN A 864 36.66 62.72 -10.63
C ASN A 864 35.41 62.65 -9.74
N GLU A 865 34.46 63.55 -9.90
CA GLU A 865 33.14 63.53 -9.27
C GLU A 865 32.32 62.31 -9.72
N ILE A 866 32.22 62.08 -11.02
CA ILE A 866 31.58 60.91 -11.64
C ILE A 866 32.25 59.60 -11.21
N LYS A 867 33.59 59.59 -11.13
CA LYS A 867 34.36 58.45 -10.64
C LYS A 867 34.09 58.15 -9.17
N ARG A 868 33.86 59.17 -8.33
CA ARG A 868 33.53 59.02 -6.89
C ARG A 868 32.13 58.49 -6.73
N MET A 869 31.16 58.80 -7.62
CA MET A 869 29.84 58.22 -7.61
C MET A 869 29.87 56.71 -7.83
N LEU A 870 30.76 56.21 -8.76
CA LEU A 870 31.00 54.80 -9.03
C LEU A 870 31.68 54.05 -7.86
N VAL A 871 32.45 54.73 -6.98
CA VAL A 871 33.26 54.12 -5.93
C VAL A 871 32.61 54.22 -4.53
N LYS A 872 31.50 54.94 -4.39
CA LYS A 872 30.75 54.93 -3.14
C LYS A 872 29.90 53.66 -3.05
N LYS A 873 30.54 52.58 -2.52
CA LYS A 873 29.88 51.45 -1.87
C LYS A 873 29.99 51.60 -0.38
#